data_628c6e6990a0c386bd9b70a8ad22202e
#
_entry.id   628c6e6990a0c386bd9b70a8ad22202e
#
_cell.length_a   1.000
_cell.length_b   1.000
_cell.length_c   1.000
_cell.angle_alpha   90.00
_cell.angle_beta   90.00
_cell.angle_gamma   90.00
#
_symmetry.space_group_name_H-M   'P 1'
#
loop_
_entity.id
_entity.type
_entity.pdbx_description
1 polymer ?
#
loop_
_entity_poly.entity_id
_entity_poly.type
_entity_poly.pdbx_seq_one_letter_code
_entity_poly.pdbx_strand_id
1 'polypeptide(L)'
;VITNLKTSITYLKGVGPSRADLLKTELGIHNYSDLIQFFPFRYIDRTQFIKINQLQQNSAEIQIVGKITSLKTVKQKRGSRLVATFIDDTGTMELIWFRATKWLKDSIKLNIPYVIFGKTNYFKGFYSMAHPEMELATEYKKNLRTAMQPVYPSTEKLSNKGISNRVISKIMQSLFQEVGTEFRETLSEEIIKNNRLISKSEALFNIHFPKTQELLAQAQKRLKFEELFFIQLQLIRKKMLRKAKIKGFNFEKVGKYFNSFYQQNLPFQLTNAQKRVLKEIRKDIGSNAQMNRLLQGDVGSGKTIVALLTMLIALDNNYQATLMAPTEILATQHYNSIVELLKGLDVTVKLLTGSTKTKARKVIHTDLESGDLQILIGTHALIEDKVKFKNLGIAIIDEQHRFGVAQRSKLWKKNELPPHILVMTATPIPRTLAMSVYGDLDISVIDELPPGRKEVKTAHRYDANRLSVFKFLKEEIAKGRQVYVVYPLINESEAMDYKDLMDGYESISRDFPKPNYQISIVHGKMKAEDKEFEMQRFIKGETQIMVATTVIEVGVNIPNASVMVIESAERFGLSQLHQLRGRVGRGAEQSFCILMTSFKLSSEAKTRLDTMVSTSDGFKIAEVDLKLRGPGNLMGTQQSGVLNMRIADIIKDANLLKLARSEAFTLLENDPELSSVENRFVNIAYQEIAKNSTIWSNIS
;
A
#
# COMPACT_ATOMS: atom_id res chain seq x y z
N VAL A 1 -6.74 44.63 -0.13
CA VAL A 1 -7.71 43.98 -1.01
C VAL A 1 -7.38 42.49 -1.02
N ILE A 2 -8.15 41.69 -0.30
CA ILE A 2 -7.97 40.24 -0.31
C ILE A 2 -8.37 39.73 -1.71
N THR A 3 -7.39 39.49 -2.57
CA THR A 3 -7.61 38.94 -3.89
C THR A 3 -8.28 37.57 -3.73
N ASN A 4 -9.42 37.38 -4.38
CA ASN A 4 -10.19 36.15 -4.24
C ASN A 4 -9.42 34.97 -4.86
N LEU A 5 -8.95 34.04 -4.04
CA LEU A 5 -8.21 32.84 -4.50
C LEU A 5 -9.00 31.96 -5.48
N LYS A 6 -10.31 32.17 -5.62
CA LYS A 6 -11.17 31.54 -6.62
C LYS A 6 -11.12 32.20 -7.99
N THR A 7 -10.36 33.29 -8.13
CA THR A 7 -10.17 33.97 -9.43
C THR A 7 -9.56 33.00 -10.44
N SER A 8 -10.08 32.99 -11.67
CA SER A 8 -9.55 32.14 -12.75
C SER A 8 -8.13 32.53 -13.12
N ILE A 9 -7.27 31.55 -13.35
CA ILE A 9 -5.88 31.75 -13.79
C ILE A 9 -5.76 32.54 -15.10
N THR A 10 -6.82 32.64 -15.89
CA THR A 10 -6.85 33.40 -17.14
C THR A 10 -6.54 34.88 -16.95
N TYR A 11 -6.86 35.42 -15.76
CA TYR A 11 -6.62 36.83 -15.42
C TYR A 11 -5.21 37.11 -14.90
N LEU A 12 -4.43 36.05 -14.62
CA LEU A 12 -3.09 36.24 -14.09
C LEU A 12 -2.13 36.74 -15.17
N LYS A 13 -1.33 37.74 -14.82
CA LYS A 13 -0.28 38.30 -15.70
C LYS A 13 0.67 37.19 -16.17
N GLY A 14 0.79 37.03 -17.49
CA GLY A 14 1.62 35.98 -18.11
C GLY A 14 0.88 34.69 -18.43
N VAL A 15 -0.42 34.56 -18.08
CA VAL A 15 -1.30 33.46 -18.41
C VAL A 15 -2.41 33.96 -19.34
N GLY A 16 -2.18 33.94 -20.64
CA GLY A 16 -3.25 34.24 -21.62
C GLY A 16 -4.20 33.04 -21.79
N PRO A 17 -5.33 33.21 -22.50
CA PRO A 17 -6.36 32.17 -22.67
C PRO A 17 -5.79 30.81 -23.09
N SER A 18 -4.92 30.80 -24.10
CA SER A 18 -4.30 29.55 -24.63
C SER A 18 -3.44 28.82 -23.58
N ARG A 19 -2.69 29.55 -22.74
CA ARG A 19 -1.92 28.94 -21.63
C ARG A 19 -2.83 28.48 -20.52
N ALA A 20 -3.87 29.23 -20.20
CA ALA A 20 -4.86 28.86 -19.20
C ALA A 20 -5.54 27.53 -19.56
N ASP A 21 -5.95 27.35 -20.81
CA ASP A 21 -6.58 26.13 -21.28
C ASP A 21 -5.63 24.92 -21.18
N LEU A 22 -4.35 25.11 -21.50
CA LEU A 22 -3.34 24.07 -21.36
C LEU A 22 -3.11 23.71 -19.89
N LEU A 23 -3.00 24.69 -18.98
CA LEU A 23 -2.84 24.45 -17.54
C LEU A 23 -4.08 23.74 -16.96
N LYS A 24 -5.28 24.08 -17.41
CA LYS A 24 -6.53 23.42 -17.00
C LYS A 24 -6.57 21.96 -17.46
N THR A 25 -6.30 21.72 -18.75
CA THR A 25 -6.43 20.38 -19.34
C THR A 25 -5.34 19.41 -18.93
N GLU A 26 -4.10 19.89 -18.81
CA GLU A 26 -2.93 19.04 -18.53
C GLU A 26 -2.62 18.89 -17.03
N LEU A 27 -2.90 19.91 -16.23
CA LEU A 27 -2.54 19.97 -14.81
C LEU A 27 -3.74 20.15 -13.87
N GLY A 28 -4.94 20.34 -14.39
CA GLY A 28 -6.14 20.57 -13.56
C GLY A 28 -6.13 21.90 -12.80
N ILE A 29 -5.33 22.89 -13.23
CA ILE A 29 -5.21 24.19 -12.58
C ILE A 29 -6.22 25.17 -13.18
N HIS A 30 -7.27 25.52 -12.42
CA HIS A 30 -8.38 26.36 -12.88
C HIS A 30 -8.32 27.78 -12.29
N ASN A 31 -7.86 27.93 -11.05
CA ASN A 31 -7.90 29.18 -10.28
C ASN A 31 -6.60 29.41 -9.52
N TYR A 32 -6.49 30.57 -8.85
CA TYR A 32 -5.31 30.95 -8.08
C TYR A 32 -5.02 29.98 -6.94
N SER A 33 -6.05 29.44 -6.27
CA SER A 33 -5.87 28.44 -5.20
C SER A 33 -5.23 27.14 -5.73
N ASP A 34 -5.65 26.68 -6.92
CA ASP A 34 -5.04 25.49 -7.51
C ASP A 34 -3.58 25.71 -7.84
N LEU A 35 -3.24 26.90 -8.35
CA LEU A 35 -1.88 27.26 -8.72
C LEU A 35 -0.97 27.38 -7.48
N ILE A 36 -1.41 28.00 -6.37
CA ILE A 36 -0.67 28.09 -5.11
C ILE A 36 -0.40 26.68 -4.55
N GLN A 37 -1.34 25.76 -4.72
CA GLN A 37 -1.23 24.38 -4.26
C GLN A 37 -0.56 23.45 -5.28
N PHE A 38 -0.05 23.96 -6.38
CA PHE A 38 0.74 23.22 -7.36
C PHE A 38 2.20 23.17 -6.90
N PHE A 39 2.52 22.24 -6.02
CA PHE A 39 3.80 22.14 -5.35
C PHE A 39 4.90 21.59 -6.26
N PRO A 40 6.16 22.09 -6.12
CA PRO A 40 7.31 21.50 -6.77
C PRO A 40 7.55 20.07 -6.29
N PHE A 41 7.94 19.17 -7.17
CA PHE A 41 8.26 17.79 -6.82
C PHE A 41 9.74 17.58 -6.45
N ARG A 42 10.63 18.51 -6.86
CA ARG A 42 12.05 18.54 -6.48
C ARG A 42 12.58 19.97 -6.50
N TYR A 43 13.77 20.12 -5.94
CA TYR A 43 14.50 21.40 -5.92
C TYR A 43 15.91 21.18 -6.41
N ILE A 44 16.44 22.17 -7.12
CA ILE A 44 17.80 22.21 -7.60
C ILE A 44 18.56 23.21 -6.76
N ASP A 45 19.59 22.74 -6.06
CA ASP A 45 20.48 23.61 -5.30
C ASP A 45 21.39 24.36 -6.29
N ARG A 46 21.20 25.69 -6.35
CA ARG A 46 22.02 26.60 -7.17
C ARG A 46 23.06 27.35 -6.35
N THR A 47 23.29 26.96 -5.10
CA THR A 47 24.30 27.62 -4.25
C THR A 47 25.69 27.01 -4.41
N GLN A 48 25.77 25.76 -4.84
CA GLN A 48 27.01 25.03 -4.94
C GLN A 48 27.57 25.10 -6.37
N PHE A 49 28.79 25.54 -6.47
CA PHE A 49 29.60 25.49 -7.68
C PHE A 49 30.62 24.37 -7.53
N ILE A 50 30.64 23.46 -8.50
CA ILE A 50 31.58 22.35 -8.54
C ILE A 50 32.65 22.67 -9.58
N LYS A 51 33.90 22.31 -9.32
CA LYS A 51 34.99 22.45 -10.28
C LYS A 51 35.09 21.21 -11.18
N ILE A 52 35.64 21.36 -12.38
CA ILE A 52 35.72 20.28 -13.38
C ILE A 52 36.51 19.09 -12.83
N ASN A 53 37.58 19.31 -12.04
CA ASN A 53 38.36 18.23 -11.43
C ASN A 53 37.61 17.46 -10.31
N GLN A 54 36.49 18.00 -9.79
CA GLN A 54 35.66 17.37 -8.75
C GLN A 54 34.50 16.55 -9.34
N LEU A 55 34.39 16.50 -10.68
CA LEU A 55 33.31 15.76 -11.35
C LEU A 55 33.43 14.26 -11.10
N GLN A 56 32.31 13.67 -10.73
CA GLN A 56 32.20 12.22 -10.56
C GLN A 56 31.52 11.61 -11.78
N GLN A 57 31.75 10.30 -12.03
CA GLN A 57 31.14 9.55 -13.15
C GLN A 57 29.64 9.25 -12.92
N ASN A 58 28.97 10.05 -12.14
CA ASN A 58 27.54 10.00 -11.93
C ASN A 58 26.85 11.06 -12.82
N SER A 59 25.68 10.77 -13.33
CA SER A 59 24.89 11.70 -14.17
C SER A 59 24.18 12.76 -13.31
N ALA A 60 24.94 13.48 -12.43
CA ALA A 60 24.38 14.51 -11.58
C ALA A 60 24.13 15.82 -12.35
N GLU A 61 23.11 16.56 -11.97
CA GLU A 61 22.90 17.96 -12.41
C GLU A 61 23.79 18.88 -11.56
N ILE A 62 24.70 19.60 -12.21
CA ILE A 62 25.71 20.41 -11.53
C ILE A 62 25.84 21.81 -12.12
N GLN A 63 26.42 22.69 -11.35
CA GLN A 63 26.70 24.05 -11.76
C GLN A 63 28.21 24.33 -11.72
N ILE A 64 28.72 24.90 -12.81
CA ILE A 64 30.16 25.19 -12.97
C ILE A 64 30.29 26.64 -13.47
N VAL A 65 31.31 27.33 -12.98
CA VAL A 65 31.73 28.64 -13.50
C VAL A 65 33.00 28.46 -14.33
N GLY A 66 33.00 28.93 -15.56
CA GLY A 66 34.13 28.81 -16.44
C GLY A 66 33.98 29.66 -17.70
N LYS A 67 34.87 29.50 -18.67
CA LYS A 67 34.90 30.27 -19.93
C LYS A 67 34.81 29.32 -21.13
N ILE A 68 34.15 29.77 -22.19
CA ILE A 68 34.16 29.07 -23.48
C ILE A 68 35.34 29.58 -24.28
N THR A 69 36.29 28.72 -24.63
CA THR A 69 37.51 29.09 -25.36
C THR A 69 37.41 28.78 -26.85
N SER A 70 36.67 27.79 -27.25
CA SER A 70 36.47 27.47 -28.65
C SER A 70 35.03 26.97 -28.94
N LEU A 71 34.61 27.20 -30.19
CA LEU A 71 33.29 26.81 -30.67
C LEU A 71 33.43 26.16 -32.05
N LYS A 72 33.03 24.89 -32.18
CA LYS A 72 33.18 24.11 -33.44
C LYS A 72 31.83 23.50 -33.82
N THR A 73 31.54 23.58 -35.13
CA THR A 73 30.38 22.88 -35.70
C THR A 73 30.87 21.54 -36.31
N VAL A 74 30.38 20.44 -35.74
CA VAL A 74 30.73 19.07 -36.19
C VAL A 74 29.56 18.53 -37.01
N LYS A 75 29.82 18.21 -38.30
CA LYS A 75 28.85 17.58 -39.18
C LYS A 75 28.66 16.10 -38.80
N GLN A 76 27.47 15.59 -38.82
CA GLN A 76 27.11 14.20 -38.58
C GLN A 76 26.33 13.65 -39.78
N LYS A 77 26.17 12.31 -39.86
CA LYS A 77 25.39 11.65 -40.94
C LYS A 77 23.96 12.19 -41.08
N ARG A 78 23.36 12.67 -39.98
CA ARG A 78 22.03 13.32 -39.95
C ARG A 78 22.11 14.61 -39.14
N GLY A 79 22.50 15.72 -39.78
CA GLY A 79 22.54 17.06 -39.16
C GLY A 79 23.92 17.49 -38.67
N SER A 80 23.96 18.59 -37.89
CA SER A 80 25.19 19.12 -37.28
C SER A 80 25.01 19.35 -35.78
N ARG A 81 26.05 19.18 -35.01
CA ARG A 81 26.11 19.54 -33.58
C ARG A 81 27.09 20.67 -33.35
N LEU A 82 26.75 21.56 -32.44
CA LEU A 82 27.66 22.58 -31.94
C LEU A 82 28.39 22.03 -30.74
N VAL A 83 29.69 22.13 -30.70
CA VAL A 83 30.54 21.71 -29.59
C VAL A 83 31.39 22.89 -29.16
N ALA A 84 31.33 23.22 -27.88
CA ALA A 84 32.15 24.26 -27.24
C ALA A 84 33.12 23.62 -26.26
N THR A 85 34.35 24.09 -26.23
CA THR A 85 35.31 23.77 -25.18
C THR A 85 35.11 24.73 -24.03
N PHE A 86 34.76 24.20 -22.89
CA PHE A 86 34.55 24.98 -21.64
C PHE A 86 35.63 24.63 -20.63
N ILE A 87 36.23 25.65 -20.05
CA ILE A 87 37.38 25.54 -19.13
C ILE A 87 37.09 26.28 -17.83
N ASP A 88 37.54 25.74 -16.73
CA ASP A 88 37.75 26.45 -15.46
C ASP A 88 39.25 26.44 -15.11
N ASP A 89 39.59 26.82 -13.88
CA ASP A 89 40.95 26.80 -13.35
C ASP A 89 41.51 25.39 -13.09
N THR A 90 40.70 24.35 -13.22
CA THR A 90 41.05 22.97 -12.83
C THR A 90 40.97 21.94 -13.96
N GLY A 91 40.29 22.27 -15.06
CA GLY A 91 40.11 21.30 -16.14
C GLY A 91 39.34 21.82 -17.34
N THR A 92 39.06 20.87 -18.26
CA THR A 92 38.29 21.16 -19.48
C THR A 92 37.15 20.16 -19.65
N MET A 93 36.02 20.60 -20.23
CA MET A 93 34.91 19.77 -20.62
C MET A 93 34.24 20.25 -21.90
N GLU A 94 33.42 19.41 -22.53
CA GLU A 94 32.70 19.78 -23.74
C GLU A 94 31.23 20.14 -23.42
N LEU A 95 30.73 21.23 -24.03
CA LEU A 95 29.32 21.58 -24.09
C LEU A 95 28.79 21.24 -25.47
N ILE A 96 27.68 20.50 -25.54
CA ILE A 96 27.17 19.94 -26.78
C ILE A 96 25.72 20.36 -27.02
N TRP A 97 25.41 20.91 -28.18
CA TRP A 97 24.07 21.20 -28.64
C TRP A 97 23.75 20.44 -29.91
N PHE A 98 22.77 19.56 -29.85
CA PHE A 98 22.23 18.89 -31.04
C PHE A 98 21.22 19.82 -31.72
N ARG A 99 21.24 19.93 -33.04
CA ARG A 99 20.43 20.83 -33.85
C ARG A 99 20.68 22.32 -33.52
N ALA A 100 21.95 22.71 -33.43
CA ALA A 100 22.30 24.08 -33.14
C ALA A 100 21.79 25.03 -34.26
N THR A 101 21.05 26.06 -33.84
CA THR A 101 20.59 27.13 -34.72
C THR A 101 21.70 28.18 -34.85
N LYS A 102 21.74 28.89 -35.97
CA LYS A 102 22.71 29.99 -36.21
C LYS A 102 22.67 31.02 -35.07
N TRP A 103 21.49 31.31 -34.56
CA TRP A 103 21.25 32.18 -33.42
C TRP A 103 22.05 31.79 -32.16
N LEU A 104 22.13 30.51 -31.83
CA LEU A 104 22.87 30.04 -30.64
C LEU A 104 24.38 30.29 -30.79
N LYS A 105 24.91 30.05 -31.99
CA LYS A 105 26.32 30.31 -32.29
C LYS A 105 26.67 31.79 -32.18
N ASP A 106 25.77 32.67 -32.60
CA ASP A 106 25.98 34.11 -32.59
C ASP A 106 25.78 34.71 -31.17
N SER A 107 25.06 34.03 -30.30
CA SER A 107 24.80 34.47 -28.92
C SER A 107 25.93 34.11 -27.93
N ILE A 108 26.77 33.14 -28.26
CA ILE A 108 27.87 32.70 -27.38
C ILE A 108 29.11 33.57 -27.59
N LYS A 109 29.54 34.25 -26.52
CA LYS A 109 30.73 35.08 -26.51
C LYS A 109 31.92 34.28 -25.96
N LEU A 110 33.05 34.28 -26.66
CA LEU A 110 34.27 33.58 -26.23
C LEU A 110 35.02 34.36 -25.13
N ASN A 111 35.73 33.61 -24.29
CA ASN A 111 36.60 34.13 -23.20
C ASN A 111 35.93 34.98 -22.14
N ILE A 112 34.57 34.94 -22.07
CA ILE A 112 33.79 35.59 -21.02
C ILE A 112 33.32 34.54 -20.01
N PRO A 113 33.29 34.82 -18.69
CA PRO A 113 32.81 33.88 -17.69
C PRO A 113 31.31 33.61 -17.82
N TYR A 114 30.97 32.33 -17.91
CA TYR A 114 29.59 31.79 -17.87
C TYR A 114 29.40 30.95 -16.64
N VAL A 115 28.21 30.98 -16.11
CA VAL A 115 27.68 29.94 -15.23
C VAL A 115 26.91 28.95 -16.11
N ILE A 116 27.33 27.72 -16.13
CA ILE A 116 26.64 26.63 -16.83
C ILE A 116 25.97 25.70 -15.82
N PHE A 117 24.80 25.17 -16.20
CA PHE A 117 24.08 24.18 -15.41
C PHE A 117 23.53 23.07 -16.34
N GLY A 118 23.67 21.82 -15.92
CA GLY A 118 23.14 20.68 -16.65
C GLY A 118 23.66 19.35 -16.12
N LYS A 119 23.25 18.31 -16.82
CA LYS A 119 23.62 16.93 -16.53
C LYS A 119 24.95 16.60 -17.17
N THR A 120 25.89 16.05 -16.40
CA THR A 120 27.18 15.61 -16.92
C THR A 120 27.11 14.19 -17.45
N ASN A 121 27.82 13.96 -18.55
CA ASN A 121 28.08 12.65 -19.12
C ASN A 121 29.60 12.44 -19.19
N TYR A 122 30.05 11.24 -18.85
CA TYR A 122 31.44 10.84 -18.98
C TYR A 122 31.59 9.80 -20.09
N PHE A 123 32.42 10.07 -21.07
CA PHE A 123 32.67 9.15 -22.17
C PHE A 123 34.10 9.23 -22.63
N LYS A 124 34.80 8.08 -22.72
CA LYS A 124 36.19 7.96 -23.19
C LYS A 124 37.17 8.93 -22.55
N GLY A 125 37.09 9.16 -21.26
CA GLY A 125 38.01 10.04 -20.52
C GLY A 125 37.62 11.52 -20.46
N PHE A 126 36.51 11.93 -21.10
CA PHE A 126 36.10 13.33 -21.19
C PHE A 126 34.72 13.52 -20.58
N TYR A 127 34.56 14.60 -19.83
CA TYR A 127 33.26 15.07 -19.37
C TYR A 127 32.61 15.94 -20.45
N SER A 128 31.30 15.77 -20.61
CA SER A 128 30.51 16.58 -21.51
C SER A 128 29.16 16.94 -20.86
N MET A 129 28.56 18.05 -21.29
CA MET A 129 27.23 18.48 -20.87
C MET A 129 26.38 18.77 -22.12
N ALA A 130 25.27 18.09 -22.27
CA ALA A 130 24.36 18.27 -23.41
C ALA A 130 23.30 19.34 -23.08
N HIS A 131 23.12 20.28 -23.99
CA HIS A 131 22.16 21.38 -23.87
C HIS A 131 22.21 22.12 -22.51
N PRO A 132 23.40 22.59 -22.06
CA PRO A 132 23.49 23.29 -20.79
C PRO A 132 22.61 24.56 -20.77
N GLU A 133 22.03 24.85 -19.62
CA GLU A 133 21.59 26.21 -19.33
C GLU A 133 22.82 27.08 -19.14
N MET A 134 22.88 28.26 -19.79
CA MET A 134 24.02 29.15 -19.70
C MET A 134 23.56 30.56 -19.39
N GLU A 135 24.31 31.24 -18.54
CA GLU A 135 24.12 32.65 -18.21
C GLU A 135 25.48 33.34 -18.00
N LEU A 136 25.59 34.59 -18.40
CA LEU A 136 26.79 35.36 -18.09
C LEU A 136 26.98 35.46 -16.57
N ALA A 137 28.19 35.24 -16.07
CA ALA A 137 28.46 35.28 -14.62
C ALA A 137 28.13 36.67 -13.98
N THR A 138 28.20 37.75 -14.77
CA THR A 138 27.81 39.10 -14.37
C THR A 138 26.29 39.24 -14.21
N GLU A 139 25.50 38.62 -15.08
CA GLU A 139 24.04 38.62 -15.00
C GLU A 139 23.55 37.66 -13.90
N TYR A 140 24.21 36.52 -13.73
CA TYR A 140 23.94 35.58 -12.66
C TYR A 140 24.07 36.23 -11.26
N LYS A 141 25.14 37.05 -11.05
CA LYS A 141 25.34 37.77 -9.79
C LYS A 141 24.29 38.86 -9.55
N LYS A 142 23.76 39.50 -10.59
CA LYS A 142 22.71 40.52 -10.50
C LYS A 142 21.32 39.91 -10.24
N ASN A 143 21.07 38.76 -10.78
CA ASN A 143 19.83 38.03 -10.59
C ASN A 143 19.97 37.15 -9.34
N LEU A 144 19.67 37.68 -8.15
CA LEU A 144 19.55 36.92 -6.90
C LEU A 144 18.45 35.84 -7.09
N ARG A 145 18.83 34.75 -7.70
CA ARG A 145 17.98 33.58 -7.80
C ARG A 145 17.86 32.93 -6.44
N THR A 146 16.68 32.44 -6.14
CA THR A 146 16.46 31.60 -4.96
C THR A 146 17.50 30.49 -4.93
N ALA A 147 18.19 30.33 -3.82
CA ALA A 147 19.25 29.36 -3.61
C ALA A 147 18.80 27.90 -4.00
N MET A 148 17.53 27.62 -3.80
CA MET A 148 16.87 26.36 -4.13
C MET A 148 15.82 26.62 -5.23
N GLN A 149 16.13 26.25 -6.47
CA GLN A 149 15.21 26.44 -7.59
C GLN A 149 14.13 25.35 -7.61
N PRO A 150 12.84 25.70 -7.51
CA PRO A 150 11.74 24.72 -7.58
C PRO A 150 11.60 24.14 -9.00
N VAL A 151 11.33 22.84 -9.08
CA VAL A 151 11.00 22.15 -10.32
C VAL A 151 9.58 21.60 -10.21
N TYR A 152 8.71 22.12 -11.08
CA TYR A 152 7.29 21.75 -11.11
C TYR A 152 7.04 20.56 -12.03
N PRO A 153 6.01 19.74 -11.74
CA PRO A 153 5.54 18.71 -12.67
C PRO A 153 5.17 19.33 -14.03
N SER A 154 5.47 18.64 -15.11
CA SER A 154 5.15 19.07 -16.46
C SER A 154 4.84 17.88 -17.37
N THR A 155 4.14 18.13 -18.48
CA THR A 155 3.87 17.15 -19.53
C THR A 155 4.64 17.49 -20.80
N GLU A 156 4.85 16.52 -21.69
CA GLU A 156 5.48 16.77 -22.98
C GLU A 156 4.73 17.82 -23.78
N LYS A 157 3.40 17.83 -23.69
CA LYS A 157 2.54 18.77 -24.41
C LYS A 157 2.74 20.21 -23.93
N LEU A 158 2.88 20.41 -22.61
CA LEU A 158 3.23 21.74 -22.04
C LEU A 158 4.60 22.20 -22.52
N SER A 159 5.59 21.31 -22.46
CA SER A 159 6.97 21.61 -22.89
C SER A 159 7.02 21.99 -24.36
N ASN A 160 6.34 21.23 -25.24
CA ASN A 160 6.27 21.49 -26.68
C ASN A 160 5.55 22.81 -27.01
N LYS A 161 4.65 23.29 -26.15
CA LYS A 161 3.96 24.59 -26.28
C LYS A 161 4.69 25.73 -25.56
N GLY A 162 5.95 25.51 -25.12
CA GLY A 162 6.80 26.52 -24.52
C GLY A 162 6.49 26.85 -23.05
N ILE A 163 5.68 26.04 -22.36
CA ILE A 163 5.43 26.16 -20.93
C ILE A 163 6.51 25.35 -20.18
N SER A 164 7.70 25.92 -20.10
CA SER A 164 8.83 25.35 -19.36
C SER A 164 8.74 25.62 -17.85
N ASN A 165 9.58 24.95 -17.06
CA ASN A 165 9.68 25.20 -15.61
C ASN A 165 9.95 26.69 -15.30
N ARG A 166 10.76 27.36 -16.13
CA ARG A 166 11.03 28.81 -15.99
C ARG A 166 9.77 29.66 -16.18
N VAL A 167 8.88 29.27 -17.11
CA VAL A 167 7.61 29.96 -17.33
C VAL A 167 6.68 29.75 -16.14
N ILE A 168 6.56 28.51 -15.63
CA ILE A 168 5.75 28.21 -14.44
C ILE A 168 6.25 29.00 -13.22
N SER A 169 7.58 29.06 -13.00
CA SER A 169 8.16 29.84 -11.90
C SER A 169 7.84 31.33 -12.02
N LYS A 170 7.87 31.91 -13.23
CA LYS A 170 7.48 33.31 -13.45
C LYS A 170 5.97 33.53 -13.20
N ILE A 171 5.13 32.63 -13.63
CA ILE A 171 3.68 32.67 -13.36
C ILE A 171 3.45 32.64 -11.85
N MET A 172 4.16 31.77 -11.12
CA MET A 172 4.08 31.71 -9.66
C MET A 172 4.53 33.02 -9.00
N GLN A 173 5.61 33.64 -9.48
CA GLN A 173 6.04 34.96 -9.00
C GLN A 173 4.97 36.04 -9.22
N SER A 174 4.36 36.07 -10.43
CA SER A 174 3.28 37.01 -10.72
C SER A 174 2.07 36.78 -9.82
N LEU A 175 1.75 35.53 -9.51
CA LEU A 175 0.66 35.19 -8.59
C LEU A 175 0.92 35.76 -7.18
N PHE A 176 2.09 35.51 -6.60
CA PHE A 176 2.42 36.02 -5.25
C PHE A 176 2.55 37.56 -5.21
N GLN A 177 2.91 38.23 -6.32
CA GLN A 177 2.86 39.68 -6.43
C GLN A 177 1.43 40.22 -6.40
N GLU A 178 0.47 39.49 -6.99
CA GLU A 178 -0.93 39.90 -7.06
C GLU A 178 -1.71 39.53 -5.79
N VAL A 179 -1.52 38.33 -5.27
CA VAL A 179 -2.25 37.81 -4.10
C VAL A 179 -1.65 38.27 -2.77
N GLY A 180 -0.35 38.63 -2.77
CA GLY A 180 0.42 38.87 -1.55
C GLY A 180 0.95 37.59 -0.92
N THR A 181 1.50 37.75 0.27
CA THR A 181 2.13 36.63 1.03
C THR A 181 1.35 36.25 2.29
N GLU A 182 0.24 36.90 2.57
CA GLU A 182 -0.58 36.62 3.74
C GLU A 182 -1.73 35.70 3.40
N PHE A 183 -1.71 34.52 3.98
CA PHE A 183 -2.73 33.50 3.81
C PHE A 183 -3.38 33.20 5.16
N ARG A 184 -4.68 32.94 5.12
CA ARG A 184 -5.44 32.59 6.30
C ARG A 184 -4.89 31.29 6.91
N GLU A 185 -4.67 31.29 8.23
CA GLU A 185 -4.26 30.11 8.98
C GLU A 185 -5.37 29.06 9.00
N THR A 186 -4.98 27.81 9.08
CA THR A 186 -5.89 26.65 9.03
C THR A 186 -5.77 25.73 10.25
N LEU A 187 -4.74 25.90 11.06
CA LEU A 187 -4.52 25.18 12.30
C LEU A 187 -4.68 26.10 13.50
N SER A 188 -4.98 25.53 14.67
CA SER A 188 -5.00 26.31 15.92
C SER A 188 -3.58 26.66 16.35
N GLU A 189 -3.45 27.76 17.12
CA GLU A 189 -2.14 28.19 17.66
C GLU A 189 -1.49 27.10 18.52
N GLU A 190 -2.28 26.37 19.27
CA GLU A 190 -1.82 25.25 20.09
C GLU A 190 -1.16 24.15 19.24
N ILE A 191 -1.81 23.71 18.16
CA ILE A 191 -1.26 22.70 17.25
C ILE A 191 0.04 23.19 16.62
N ILE A 192 0.09 24.45 16.19
CA ILE A 192 1.28 25.07 15.59
C ILE A 192 2.44 25.04 16.58
N LYS A 193 2.21 25.52 17.81
CA LYS A 193 3.22 25.63 18.87
C LYS A 193 3.72 24.26 19.32
N ASN A 194 2.81 23.33 19.61
CA ASN A 194 3.15 21.98 20.12
C ASN A 194 4.01 21.21 19.11
N ASN A 195 3.75 21.38 17.82
CA ASN A 195 4.45 20.66 16.76
C ASN A 195 5.60 21.45 16.12
N ARG A 196 5.91 22.64 16.65
CA ARG A 196 6.96 23.55 16.12
C ARG A 196 6.81 23.72 14.61
N LEU A 197 5.63 24.16 14.19
CA LEU A 197 5.31 24.43 12.79
C LEU A 197 5.45 25.92 12.51
N ILE A 198 5.83 26.28 11.29
CA ILE A 198 5.77 27.67 10.81
C ILE A 198 4.34 28.01 10.38
N SER A 199 4.05 29.29 10.21
CA SER A 199 2.74 29.76 9.73
C SER A 199 2.44 29.25 8.32
N LYS A 200 1.17 29.22 7.95
CA LYS A 200 0.74 28.82 6.60
C LYS A 200 1.31 29.76 5.53
N SER A 201 1.35 31.05 5.82
CA SER A 201 1.92 32.06 4.93
C SER A 201 3.40 31.83 4.64
N GLU A 202 4.20 31.62 5.69
CA GLU A 202 5.62 31.27 5.54
C GLU A 202 5.82 29.96 4.80
N ALA A 203 4.99 28.95 5.08
CA ALA A 203 5.08 27.65 4.42
C ALA A 203 4.78 27.74 2.93
N LEU A 204 3.69 28.41 2.53
CA LEU A 204 3.33 28.59 1.12
C LEU A 204 4.36 29.44 0.37
N PHE A 205 4.94 30.44 1.01
CA PHE A 205 5.99 31.22 0.38
C PHE A 205 7.28 30.42 0.20
N ASN A 206 7.76 29.76 1.27
CA ASN A 206 9.02 29.02 1.24
C ASN A 206 8.98 27.71 0.45
N ILE A 207 7.81 27.12 0.18
CA ILE A 207 7.71 25.96 -0.71
C ILE A 207 7.97 26.36 -2.17
N HIS A 208 7.60 27.59 -2.58
CA HIS A 208 7.79 28.09 -3.94
C HIS A 208 9.07 28.90 -4.11
N PHE A 209 9.52 29.59 -3.06
CA PHE A 209 10.69 30.51 -3.08
C PHE A 209 11.61 30.28 -1.89
N PRO A 210 12.13 29.05 -1.68
CA PRO A 210 12.98 28.77 -0.52
C PRO A 210 14.32 29.49 -0.61
N LYS A 211 14.69 30.21 0.45
CA LYS A 211 16.00 30.87 0.56
C LYS A 211 17.08 29.91 1.08
N THR A 212 16.69 28.95 1.93
CA THR A 212 17.59 27.96 2.52
C THR A 212 16.94 26.58 2.52
N GLN A 213 17.74 25.53 2.63
CA GLN A 213 17.25 24.16 2.74
C GLN A 213 16.45 23.93 4.03
N GLU A 214 16.80 24.66 5.11
CA GLU A 214 16.10 24.58 6.38
C GLU A 214 14.67 25.14 6.27
N LEU A 215 14.51 26.33 5.69
CA LEU A 215 13.19 26.93 5.46
C LEU A 215 12.32 26.06 4.54
N LEU A 216 12.93 25.44 3.54
CA LEU A 216 12.24 24.47 2.68
C LEU A 216 11.75 23.26 3.48
N ALA A 217 12.60 22.68 4.33
CA ALA A 217 12.24 21.55 5.16
C ALA A 217 11.08 21.87 6.13
N GLN A 218 11.12 23.07 6.75
CA GLN A 218 10.05 23.55 7.62
C GLN A 218 8.74 23.76 6.84
N ALA A 219 8.80 24.35 5.64
CA ALA A 219 7.65 24.51 4.77
C ALA A 219 7.02 23.16 4.36
N GLN A 220 7.86 22.22 3.94
CA GLN A 220 7.41 20.86 3.62
C GLN A 220 6.77 20.19 4.84
N LYS A 221 7.40 20.25 6.02
CA LYS A 221 6.85 19.69 7.26
C LYS A 221 5.47 20.26 7.55
N ARG A 222 5.32 21.60 7.47
CA ARG A 222 4.06 22.29 7.75
C ARG A 222 2.93 21.88 6.79
N LEU A 223 3.19 21.91 5.49
CA LEU A 223 2.17 21.59 4.48
C LEU A 223 1.80 20.10 4.46
N LYS A 224 2.78 19.21 4.63
CA LYS A 224 2.53 17.76 4.78
C LYS A 224 1.73 17.45 6.03
N PHE A 225 2.07 18.07 7.17
CA PHE A 225 1.33 17.91 8.41
C PHE A 225 -0.13 18.36 8.23
N GLU A 226 -0.37 19.51 7.64
CA GLU A 226 -1.70 20.04 7.39
C GLU A 226 -2.54 19.08 6.54
N GLU A 227 -2.00 18.60 5.42
CA GLU A 227 -2.69 17.66 4.54
C GLU A 227 -3.07 16.37 5.27
N LEU A 228 -2.12 15.78 6.00
CA LEU A 228 -2.35 14.57 6.78
C LEU A 228 -3.32 14.80 7.95
N PHE A 229 -3.23 15.95 8.62
CA PHE A 229 -4.10 16.31 9.73
C PHE A 229 -5.57 16.39 9.30
N PHE A 230 -5.88 17.11 8.23
CA PHE A 230 -7.26 17.23 7.76
C PHE A 230 -7.84 15.92 7.26
N ILE A 231 -7.02 15.07 6.63
CA ILE A 231 -7.44 13.70 6.28
C ILE A 231 -7.80 12.91 7.53
N GLN A 232 -6.94 12.90 8.56
CA GLN A 232 -7.21 12.18 9.80
C GLN A 232 -8.40 12.77 10.55
N LEU A 233 -8.54 14.09 10.58
CA LEU A 233 -9.66 14.78 11.19
C LEU A 233 -11.02 14.34 10.57
N GLN A 234 -11.09 14.28 9.24
CA GLN A 234 -12.27 13.81 8.52
C GLN A 234 -12.61 12.35 8.85
N LEU A 235 -11.59 11.47 8.82
CA LEU A 235 -11.77 10.05 9.09
C LEU A 235 -12.23 9.79 10.53
N ILE A 236 -11.59 10.44 11.51
CA ILE A 236 -11.93 10.28 12.93
C ILE A 236 -13.31 10.84 13.21
N ARG A 237 -13.64 12.04 12.70
CA ARG A 237 -14.96 12.64 12.89
C ARG A 237 -16.08 11.82 12.27
N LYS A 238 -15.89 11.31 11.03
CA LYS A 238 -16.85 10.41 10.38
C LYS A 238 -17.09 9.16 11.23
N LYS A 239 -16.02 8.59 11.80
CA LYS A 239 -16.10 7.42 12.68
C LYS A 239 -16.83 7.74 13.98
N MET A 240 -16.56 8.87 14.62
CA MET A 240 -17.25 9.30 15.84
C MET A 240 -18.75 9.52 15.58
N LEU A 241 -19.10 10.21 14.50
CA LEU A 241 -20.50 10.41 14.09
C LEU A 241 -21.21 9.08 13.79
N ARG A 242 -20.52 8.14 13.15
CA ARG A 242 -21.08 6.81 12.92
C ARG A 242 -21.34 6.08 14.23
N LYS A 243 -20.37 6.04 15.15
CA LYS A 243 -20.53 5.41 16.48
C LYS A 243 -21.68 6.05 17.29
N ALA A 244 -21.90 7.34 17.14
CA ALA A 244 -23.02 8.03 17.79
C ALA A 244 -24.37 7.72 17.15
N LYS A 245 -24.42 7.58 15.81
CA LYS A 245 -25.67 7.36 15.05
C LYS A 245 -26.09 5.90 14.97
N ILE A 246 -25.13 4.97 14.80
CA ILE A 246 -25.43 3.56 14.63
C ILE A 246 -25.32 2.86 15.97
N LYS A 247 -26.47 2.60 16.57
CA LYS A 247 -26.57 1.78 17.77
C LYS A 247 -26.19 0.33 17.44
N GLY A 248 -25.55 -0.36 18.37
CA GLY A 248 -25.20 -1.77 18.29
C GLY A 248 -25.77 -2.54 19.46
N PHE A 249 -25.72 -3.84 19.38
CA PHE A 249 -26.05 -4.70 20.51
C PHE A 249 -25.02 -4.54 21.61
N ASN A 250 -25.46 -4.56 22.85
CA ASN A 250 -24.57 -4.54 24.01
C ASN A 250 -24.40 -5.96 24.56
N PHE A 251 -23.22 -6.54 24.41
CA PHE A 251 -22.91 -7.86 24.94
C PHE A 251 -22.32 -7.69 26.36
N GLU A 252 -23.18 -7.64 27.36
CA GLU A 252 -22.76 -7.39 28.73
C GLU A 252 -22.07 -8.57 29.40
N LYS A 253 -22.43 -9.80 29.01
CA LYS A 253 -22.02 -11.01 29.72
C LYS A 253 -20.85 -11.72 28.99
N VAL A 254 -19.92 -12.24 29.78
CA VAL A 254 -18.98 -13.29 29.38
C VAL A 254 -19.39 -14.52 30.21
N GLY A 255 -20.11 -15.43 29.58
CA GLY A 255 -20.86 -16.46 30.30
C GLY A 255 -20.26 -17.86 30.15
N LYS A 256 -21.16 -18.87 30.13
CA LYS A 256 -20.81 -20.29 30.15
C LYS A 256 -20.04 -20.73 28.92
N TYR A 257 -20.47 -20.33 27.71
CA TYR A 257 -19.84 -20.80 26.47
C TYR A 257 -18.40 -20.34 26.36
N PHE A 258 -18.14 -19.07 26.61
CA PHE A 258 -16.77 -18.52 26.60
C PHE A 258 -15.90 -19.17 27.68
N ASN A 259 -16.38 -19.21 28.93
CA ASN A 259 -15.56 -19.70 30.05
C ASN A 259 -15.26 -21.23 29.93
N SER A 260 -16.25 -22.03 29.56
CA SER A 260 -16.05 -23.47 29.35
C SER A 260 -15.06 -23.74 28.23
N PHE A 261 -15.19 -23.05 27.11
CA PHE A 261 -14.23 -23.15 26.01
C PHE A 261 -12.83 -22.74 26.45
N TYR A 262 -12.69 -21.59 27.08
CA TYR A 262 -11.39 -21.06 27.51
C TYR A 262 -10.67 -21.95 28.50
N GLN A 263 -11.40 -22.57 29.44
CA GLN A 263 -10.82 -23.39 30.49
C GLN A 263 -10.60 -24.85 30.08
N GLN A 264 -11.45 -25.42 29.23
CA GLN A 264 -11.49 -26.87 28.96
C GLN A 264 -11.09 -27.25 27.54
N ASN A 265 -11.47 -26.46 26.55
CA ASN A 265 -11.33 -26.83 25.12
C ASN A 265 -10.17 -26.12 24.42
N LEU A 266 -9.63 -25.03 24.99
CA LEU A 266 -8.55 -24.30 24.36
C LEU A 266 -7.24 -25.11 24.42
N PRO A 267 -6.68 -25.57 23.28
CA PRO A 267 -5.57 -26.52 23.29
C PRO A 267 -4.21 -25.88 23.61
N PHE A 268 -4.16 -24.55 23.80
CA PHE A 268 -2.94 -23.78 24.08
C PHE A 268 -3.25 -22.47 24.82
N GLN A 269 -2.26 -21.89 25.43
CA GLN A 269 -2.40 -20.56 26.04
C GLN A 269 -2.42 -19.46 24.98
N LEU A 270 -3.31 -18.47 25.17
CA LEU A 270 -3.33 -17.30 24.29
C LEU A 270 -2.07 -16.45 24.48
N THR A 271 -1.56 -15.91 23.38
CA THR A 271 -0.47 -14.92 23.41
C THR A 271 -0.94 -13.60 24.04
N ASN A 272 0.02 -12.76 24.45
CA ASN A 272 -0.32 -11.43 24.99
C ASN A 272 -1.04 -10.56 23.94
N ALA A 273 -0.63 -10.66 22.67
CA ALA A 273 -1.29 -9.98 21.57
C ALA A 273 -2.76 -10.43 21.40
N GLN A 274 -3.04 -11.73 21.45
CA GLN A 274 -4.40 -12.26 21.37
C GLN A 274 -5.25 -11.80 22.55
N LYS A 275 -4.71 -11.83 23.77
CA LYS A 275 -5.39 -11.32 24.98
C LYS A 275 -5.70 -9.83 24.89
N ARG A 276 -4.74 -9.03 24.39
CA ARG A 276 -4.93 -7.59 24.15
C ARG A 276 -6.07 -7.34 23.16
N VAL A 277 -6.04 -8.02 22.01
CA VAL A 277 -7.06 -7.90 20.96
C VAL A 277 -8.46 -8.30 21.48
N LEU A 278 -8.55 -9.38 22.24
CA LEU A 278 -9.83 -9.77 22.86
C LEU A 278 -10.37 -8.71 23.83
N LYS A 279 -9.50 -8.06 24.61
CA LYS A 279 -9.91 -6.93 25.46
C LYS A 279 -10.41 -5.74 24.64
N GLU A 280 -9.76 -5.42 23.53
CA GLU A 280 -10.20 -4.37 22.61
C GLU A 280 -11.58 -4.69 22.01
N ILE A 281 -11.77 -5.91 21.51
CA ILE A 281 -13.05 -6.40 20.98
C ILE A 281 -14.10 -6.36 22.08
N ARG A 282 -13.80 -6.85 23.28
CA ARG A 282 -14.71 -6.87 24.42
C ARG A 282 -15.22 -5.48 24.80
N LYS A 283 -14.30 -4.47 24.78
CA LYS A 283 -14.65 -3.07 25.01
C LYS A 283 -15.65 -2.54 23.97
N ASP A 284 -15.43 -2.90 22.69
CA ASP A 284 -16.31 -2.43 21.62
C ASP A 284 -17.69 -3.07 21.66
N ILE A 285 -17.78 -4.42 21.77
CA ILE A 285 -19.07 -5.15 21.79
C ILE A 285 -19.86 -4.94 23.10
N GLY A 286 -19.19 -4.49 24.17
CA GLY A 286 -19.81 -4.06 25.42
C GLY A 286 -20.23 -2.59 25.44
N SER A 287 -20.12 -1.89 24.32
CA SER A 287 -20.63 -0.53 24.14
C SER A 287 -21.97 -0.55 23.39
N ASN A 288 -22.76 0.51 23.54
CA ASN A 288 -24.03 0.64 22.81
C ASN A 288 -23.83 1.01 21.31
N ALA A 289 -22.60 0.92 20.78
CA ALA A 289 -22.29 1.24 19.40
C ALA A 289 -21.92 -0.03 18.62
N GLN A 290 -22.26 -0.06 17.33
CA GLN A 290 -21.84 -1.15 16.45
C GLN A 290 -20.31 -1.24 16.35
N MET A 291 -19.74 -2.39 16.71
CA MET A 291 -18.34 -2.67 16.41
C MET A 291 -18.14 -2.91 14.90
N ASN A 292 -17.15 -2.26 14.32
CA ASN A 292 -16.69 -2.54 12.97
C ASN A 292 -15.15 -2.54 12.99
N ARG A 293 -14.56 -3.74 13.13
CA ARG A 293 -13.14 -3.90 13.46
C ARG A 293 -12.42 -4.79 12.47
N LEU A 294 -11.21 -4.36 12.09
CA LEU A 294 -10.27 -5.14 11.28
C LEU A 294 -9.25 -5.82 12.20
N LEU A 295 -9.24 -7.15 12.18
CA LEU A 295 -8.25 -7.98 12.85
C LEU A 295 -7.17 -8.39 11.87
N GLN A 296 -5.99 -7.83 12.05
CA GLN A 296 -4.80 -8.17 11.27
C GLN A 296 -3.88 -9.11 12.04
N GLY A 297 -3.24 -10.00 11.33
CA GLY A 297 -2.21 -10.86 11.89
C GLY A 297 -1.65 -11.76 10.81
N ASP A 298 -0.44 -12.19 10.97
CA ASP A 298 0.22 -13.07 10.03
C ASP A 298 -0.51 -14.41 9.87
N VAL A 299 -0.18 -15.18 8.84
CA VAL A 299 -0.73 -16.51 8.64
C VAL A 299 -0.40 -17.37 9.85
N GLY A 300 -1.44 -17.96 10.48
CA GLY A 300 -1.27 -18.80 11.68
C GLY A 300 -1.03 -18.03 12.98
N SER A 301 -1.29 -16.73 13.05
CA SER A 301 -1.25 -15.94 14.30
C SER A 301 -2.42 -16.23 15.25
N GLY A 302 -3.36 -17.11 14.86
CA GLY A 302 -4.52 -17.51 15.68
C GLY A 302 -5.72 -16.59 15.58
N LYS A 303 -5.90 -15.85 14.48
CA LYS A 303 -7.10 -15.01 14.21
C LYS A 303 -8.40 -15.78 14.39
N THR A 304 -8.46 -17.03 13.91
CA THR A 304 -9.65 -17.88 14.01
C THR A 304 -10.05 -18.17 15.45
N ILE A 305 -9.10 -18.32 16.37
CA ILE A 305 -9.39 -18.52 17.80
C ILE A 305 -9.97 -17.24 18.42
N VAL A 306 -9.42 -16.07 18.08
CA VAL A 306 -9.98 -14.78 18.52
C VAL A 306 -11.40 -14.60 17.99
N ALA A 307 -11.64 -14.97 16.73
CA ALA A 307 -12.97 -14.96 16.11
C ALA A 307 -13.95 -15.91 16.84
N LEU A 308 -13.54 -17.14 17.11
CA LEU A 308 -14.35 -18.12 17.84
C LEU A 308 -14.70 -17.62 19.24
N LEU A 309 -13.73 -17.14 20.00
CA LEU A 309 -13.99 -16.57 21.34
C LEU A 309 -14.95 -15.39 21.28
N THR A 310 -14.88 -14.57 20.23
CA THR A 310 -15.81 -13.44 20.04
C THR A 310 -17.22 -13.95 19.69
N MET A 311 -17.36 -15.01 18.89
CA MET A 311 -18.65 -15.65 18.61
C MET A 311 -19.27 -16.23 19.90
N LEU A 312 -18.47 -16.88 20.76
CA LEU A 312 -18.96 -17.45 22.01
C LEU A 312 -19.47 -16.36 22.98
N ILE A 313 -18.87 -15.17 22.99
CA ILE A 313 -19.42 -14.02 23.74
C ILE A 313 -20.82 -13.63 23.19
N ALA A 314 -21.03 -13.67 21.87
CA ALA A 314 -22.34 -13.39 21.30
C ALA A 314 -23.38 -14.44 21.75
N LEU A 315 -23.00 -15.73 21.74
CA LEU A 315 -23.88 -16.81 22.23
C LEU A 315 -24.21 -16.66 23.72
N ASP A 316 -23.27 -16.24 24.56
CA ASP A 316 -23.48 -15.96 25.97
C ASP A 316 -24.52 -14.83 26.22
N ASN A 317 -24.75 -13.99 25.21
CA ASN A 317 -25.74 -12.91 25.22
C ASN A 317 -27.01 -13.25 24.39
N ASN A 318 -27.25 -14.52 24.07
CA ASN A 318 -28.39 -15.03 23.31
C ASN A 318 -28.47 -14.51 21.86
N TYR A 319 -27.33 -14.22 21.23
CA TYR A 319 -27.25 -13.85 19.83
C TYR A 319 -26.62 -14.97 18.99
N GLN A 320 -27.03 -15.03 17.74
CA GLN A 320 -26.42 -15.91 16.75
C GLN A 320 -25.16 -15.28 16.17
N ALA A 321 -24.24 -16.12 15.68
CA ALA A 321 -23.00 -15.70 15.04
C ALA A 321 -22.88 -16.30 13.63
N THR A 322 -22.18 -15.60 12.73
CA THR A 322 -21.85 -16.12 11.41
C THR A 322 -20.39 -15.87 11.05
N LEU A 323 -19.79 -16.82 10.31
CA LEU A 323 -18.44 -16.69 9.75
C LEU A 323 -18.50 -16.90 8.24
N MET A 324 -18.13 -15.87 7.49
CA MET A 324 -18.10 -15.87 6.04
C MET A 324 -16.67 -16.03 5.52
N ALA A 325 -16.45 -17.02 4.66
CA ALA A 325 -15.19 -17.27 3.99
C ALA A 325 -15.31 -17.12 2.46
N PRO A 326 -14.24 -16.77 1.74
CA PRO A 326 -14.30 -16.49 0.30
C PRO A 326 -14.51 -17.71 -0.58
N THR A 327 -14.16 -18.90 -0.10
CA THR A 327 -14.27 -20.15 -0.85
C THR A 327 -14.90 -21.28 -0.04
N GLU A 328 -15.48 -22.27 -0.70
CA GLU A 328 -16.06 -23.44 -0.04
C GLU A 328 -15.03 -24.25 0.74
N ILE A 329 -13.83 -24.41 0.20
CA ILE A 329 -12.73 -25.11 0.86
C ILE A 329 -12.41 -24.45 2.20
N LEU A 330 -12.26 -23.12 2.21
CA LEU A 330 -11.95 -22.38 3.43
C LEU A 330 -13.12 -22.41 4.43
N ALA A 331 -14.36 -22.28 3.95
CA ALA A 331 -15.55 -22.39 4.77
C ALA A 331 -15.66 -23.79 5.43
N THR A 332 -15.41 -24.85 4.66
CA THR A 332 -15.39 -26.23 5.17
C THR A 332 -14.27 -26.44 6.18
N GLN A 333 -13.11 -25.88 5.95
CA GLN A 333 -11.98 -25.95 6.89
C GLN A 333 -12.30 -25.24 8.21
N HIS A 334 -12.86 -24.02 8.14
CA HIS A 334 -13.31 -23.31 9.36
C HIS A 334 -14.37 -24.12 10.10
N TYR A 335 -15.34 -24.70 9.37
CA TYR A 335 -16.40 -25.52 9.94
C TYR A 335 -15.81 -26.72 10.69
N ASN A 336 -14.97 -27.52 10.05
CA ASN A 336 -14.38 -28.71 10.67
C ASN A 336 -13.53 -28.34 11.90
N SER A 337 -12.71 -27.28 11.80
CA SER A 337 -11.88 -26.84 12.91
C SER A 337 -12.70 -26.32 14.09
N ILE A 338 -13.77 -25.57 13.83
CA ILE A 338 -14.62 -25.00 14.88
C ILE A 338 -15.45 -26.10 15.54
N VAL A 339 -16.01 -27.03 14.78
CA VAL A 339 -16.74 -28.20 15.33
C VAL A 339 -15.85 -29.03 16.24
N GLU A 340 -14.60 -29.29 15.81
CA GLU A 340 -13.64 -30.05 16.65
C GLU A 340 -13.30 -29.32 17.94
N LEU A 341 -13.05 -28.00 17.86
CA LEU A 341 -12.75 -27.16 19.03
C LEU A 341 -13.94 -27.05 20.01
N LEU A 342 -15.16 -27.08 19.51
CA LEU A 342 -16.39 -26.99 20.32
C LEU A 342 -16.91 -28.36 20.79
N LYS A 343 -16.19 -29.43 20.53
CA LYS A 343 -16.59 -30.79 20.95
C LYS A 343 -16.80 -30.86 22.46
N GLY A 344 -17.96 -31.35 22.88
CA GLY A 344 -18.33 -31.41 24.30
C GLY A 344 -19.01 -30.14 24.85
N LEU A 345 -19.15 -29.09 24.04
CA LEU A 345 -19.95 -27.92 24.36
C LEU A 345 -21.29 -28.01 23.59
N ASP A 346 -22.37 -27.58 24.24
CA ASP A 346 -23.70 -27.55 23.63
C ASP A 346 -23.85 -26.33 22.72
N VAL A 347 -23.14 -26.38 21.57
CA VAL A 347 -23.17 -25.34 20.54
C VAL A 347 -23.43 -25.97 19.18
N THR A 348 -24.49 -25.51 18.54
CA THR A 348 -24.89 -25.95 17.19
C THR A 348 -24.17 -25.17 16.10
N VAL A 349 -23.45 -25.87 15.24
CA VAL A 349 -22.71 -25.28 14.09
C VAL A 349 -23.13 -25.96 12.81
N LYS A 350 -23.43 -25.22 11.75
CA LYS A 350 -23.70 -25.77 10.40
C LYS A 350 -22.95 -25.02 9.33
N LEU A 351 -22.77 -25.69 8.18
CA LEU A 351 -22.09 -25.18 6.99
C LEU A 351 -23.11 -24.93 5.87
N LEU A 352 -23.07 -23.73 5.27
CA LEU A 352 -23.88 -23.34 4.11
C LEU A 352 -23.00 -22.81 2.98
N THR A 353 -22.91 -23.58 1.89
CA THR A 353 -22.14 -23.23 0.70
C THR A 353 -23.02 -23.33 -0.56
N GLY A 354 -22.47 -23.01 -1.72
CA GLY A 354 -23.16 -23.15 -3.01
C GLY A 354 -23.56 -24.59 -3.29
N SER A 355 -22.72 -25.57 -2.91
CA SER A 355 -22.93 -27.00 -3.11
C SER A 355 -23.90 -27.66 -2.11
N THR A 356 -24.36 -26.94 -1.08
CA THR A 356 -25.28 -27.49 -0.06
C THR A 356 -26.59 -27.93 -0.70
N LYS A 357 -26.93 -29.21 -0.54
CA LYS A 357 -28.16 -29.82 -1.12
C LYS A 357 -29.42 -29.15 -0.60
N THR A 358 -30.44 -29.00 -1.46
CA THR A 358 -31.70 -28.29 -1.16
C THR A 358 -32.38 -28.75 0.12
N LYS A 359 -32.43 -30.08 0.40
CA LYS A 359 -33.02 -30.63 1.63
C LYS A 359 -32.28 -30.14 2.89
N ALA A 360 -30.94 -30.17 2.89
CA ALA A 360 -30.13 -29.74 3.99
C ALA A 360 -30.25 -28.20 4.17
N ARG A 361 -30.31 -27.46 3.06
CA ARG A 361 -30.48 -26.00 3.07
C ARG A 361 -31.79 -25.58 3.75
N LYS A 362 -32.91 -26.29 3.49
CA LYS A 362 -34.19 -26.05 4.16
C LYS A 362 -34.10 -26.23 5.67
N VAL A 363 -33.47 -27.32 6.13
CA VAL A 363 -33.25 -27.57 7.56
C VAL A 363 -32.43 -26.44 8.20
N ILE A 364 -31.31 -26.03 7.54
CA ILE A 364 -30.48 -24.92 8.03
C ILE A 364 -31.29 -23.62 8.18
N HIS A 365 -32.15 -23.31 7.19
CA HIS A 365 -32.98 -22.10 7.25
C HIS A 365 -33.98 -22.16 8.40
N THR A 366 -34.66 -23.30 8.59
CA THR A 366 -35.61 -23.48 9.69
C THR A 366 -34.93 -23.33 11.06
N ASP A 367 -33.81 -24.06 11.27
CA ASP A 367 -33.06 -23.99 12.53
C ASP A 367 -32.48 -22.60 12.80
N LEU A 368 -32.17 -21.84 11.73
CA LEU A 368 -31.64 -20.47 11.84
C LEU A 368 -32.76 -19.49 12.26
N GLU A 369 -33.94 -19.63 11.68
CA GLU A 369 -35.11 -18.79 11.99
C GLU A 369 -35.71 -19.13 13.38
N SER A 370 -35.65 -20.39 13.81
CA SER A 370 -36.07 -20.79 15.18
C SER A 370 -35.07 -20.32 16.25
N GLY A 371 -33.79 -20.17 15.88
CA GLY A 371 -32.69 -19.86 16.77
C GLY A 371 -31.97 -21.06 17.36
N ASP A 372 -32.34 -22.30 16.94
CA ASP A 372 -31.69 -23.54 17.36
C ASP A 372 -30.28 -23.66 16.77
N LEU A 373 -30.05 -23.07 15.59
CA LEU A 373 -28.74 -22.95 15.01
C LEU A 373 -28.05 -21.67 15.49
N GLN A 374 -26.97 -21.85 16.27
CA GLN A 374 -26.26 -20.74 16.92
C GLN A 374 -25.14 -20.17 16.06
N ILE A 375 -24.38 -21.02 15.35
CA ILE A 375 -23.28 -20.57 14.48
C ILE A 375 -23.49 -21.08 13.06
N LEU A 376 -23.53 -20.18 12.09
CA LEU A 376 -23.59 -20.52 10.68
C LEU A 376 -22.29 -20.11 9.98
N ILE A 377 -21.60 -21.08 9.39
CA ILE A 377 -20.37 -20.86 8.60
C ILE A 377 -20.69 -21.06 7.12
N GLY A 378 -20.12 -20.24 6.24
CA GLY A 378 -20.35 -20.43 4.82
C GLY A 378 -19.64 -19.43 3.93
N THR A 379 -20.06 -19.41 2.66
CA THR A 379 -19.55 -18.50 1.64
C THR A 379 -20.53 -17.35 1.41
N HIS A 380 -20.49 -16.74 0.22
CA HIS A 380 -21.46 -15.71 -0.20
C HIS A 380 -22.93 -16.16 -0.10
N ALA A 381 -23.20 -17.46 0.01
CA ALA A 381 -24.55 -17.99 0.27
C ALA A 381 -25.18 -17.41 1.55
N LEU A 382 -24.38 -16.98 2.53
CA LEU A 382 -24.84 -16.37 3.79
C LEU A 382 -25.55 -15.03 3.60
N ILE A 383 -25.22 -14.30 2.54
CA ILE A 383 -25.79 -12.98 2.25
C ILE A 383 -27.03 -13.03 1.35
N GLU A 384 -27.46 -14.24 0.92
CA GLU A 384 -28.70 -14.41 0.15
C GLU A 384 -29.92 -13.96 1.00
N ASP A 385 -30.91 -13.34 0.38
CA ASP A 385 -32.08 -12.79 1.10
C ASP A 385 -32.91 -13.87 1.79
N LYS A 386 -32.85 -15.12 1.29
CA LYS A 386 -33.52 -16.30 1.87
C LYS A 386 -32.93 -16.76 3.20
N VAL A 387 -31.69 -16.36 3.51
CA VAL A 387 -31.02 -16.68 4.78
C VAL A 387 -31.43 -15.66 5.83
N LYS A 388 -32.34 -16.04 6.72
CA LYS A 388 -32.86 -15.19 7.79
C LYS A 388 -32.41 -15.71 9.15
N PHE A 389 -31.80 -14.83 9.93
CA PHE A 389 -31.42 -15.13 11.30
C PHE A 389 -32.55 -14.67 12.26
N LYS A 390 -32.74 -15.40 13.34
CA LYS A 390 -33.63 -14.96 14.41
C LYS A 390 -33.06 -13.73 15.12
N ASN A 391 -31.77 -13.78 15.42
CA ASN A 391 -31.11 -12.72 16.19
C ASN A 391 -29.57 -12.70 15.93
N LEU A 392 -29.15 -12.25 14.74
CA LEU A 392 -27.73 -12.16 14.40
C LEU A 392 -27.06 -11.02 15.18
N GLY A 393 -26.13 -11.36 16.09
CA GLY A 393 -25.40 -10.35 16.90
C GLY A 393 -24.01 -10.03 16.34
N ILE A 394 -23.34 -11.01 15.71
CA ILE A 394 -22.01 -10.80 15.16
C ILE A 394 -21.81 -11.51 13.83
N ALA A 395 -21.15 -10.85 12.91
CA ALA A 395 -20.70 -11.41 11.64
C ALA A 395 -19.17 -11.25 11.51
N ILE A 396 -18.53 -12.38 11.22
CA ILE A 396 -17.08 -12.47 10.99
C ILE A 396 -16.85 -12.67 9.51
N ILE A 397 -15.92 -11.91 8.92
CA ILE A 397 -15.59 -11.95 7.50
C ILE A 397 -14.11 -12.26 7.38
N ASP A 398 -13.77 -13.40 6.80
CA ASP A 398 -12.38 -13.77 6.55
C ASP A 398 -11.92 -13.32 5.15
N GLU A 399 -10.67 -12.87 5.03
CA GLU A 399 -10.04 -12.39 3.80
C GLU A 399 -10.83 -11.28 3.07
N GLN A 400 -11.00 -10.15 3.74
CA GLN A 400 -11.80 -8.99 3.31
C GLN A 400 -11.57 -8.55 1.85
N HIS A 401 -10.34 -8.61 1.37
CA HIS A 401 -9.97 -8.11 0.04
C HIS A 401 -10.70 -8.84 -1.12
N ARG A 402 -11.34 -9.96 -0.84
CA ARG A 402 -12.14 -10.75 -1.79
C ARG A 402 -13.64 -10.43 -1.77
N PHE A 403 -14.07 -9.54 -0.85
CA PHE A 403 -15.49 -9.14 -0.73
C PHE A 403 -15.67 -7.63 -0.97
N GLY A 404 -16.58 -7.27 -1.85
CA GLY A 404 -16.94 -5.86 -2.11
C GLY A 404 -17.70 -5.20 -0.95
N VAL A 405 -17.64 -3.86 -0.88
CA VAL A 405 -18.39 -3.06 0.10
C VAL A 405 -19.90 -3.36 0.07
N ALA A 406 -20.46 -3.53 -1.13
CA ALA A 406 -21.89 -3.85 -1.33
C ALA A 406 -22.29 -5.21 -0.72
N GLN A 407 -21.40 -6.20 -0.70
CA GLN A 407 -21.67 -7.50 -0.10
C GLN A 407 -21.69 -7.42 1.43
N ARG A 408 -20.79 -6.61 2.02
CA ARG A 408 -20.78 -6.38 3.47
C ARG A 408 -22.03 -5.66 3.95
N SER A 409 -22.52 -4.69 3.17
CA SER A 409 -23.72 -3.93 3.53
C SER A 409 -24.98 -4.79 3.61
N LYS A 410 -25.04 -5.93 2.89
CA LYS A 410 -26.15 -6.88 3.00
C LYS A 410 -26.20 -7.59 4.37
N LEU A 411 -25.04 -7.85 5.00
CA LEU A 411 -25.00 -8.41 6.36
C LEU A 411 -25.57 -7.45 7.40
N TRP A 412 -25.41 -6.13 7.21
CA TRP A 412 -25.96 -5.13 8.13
C TRP A 412 -27.49 -5.12 8.19
N LYS A 413 -28.14 -5.57 7.11
CA LYS A 413 -29.60 -5.61 6.99
C LYS A 413 -30.23 -6.92 7.47
N LYS A 414 -29.44 -7.86 8.02
CA LYS A 414 -29.91 -9.17 8.47
C LYS A 414 -30.58 -9.18 9.84
N ASN A 415 -30.59 -8.04 10.55
CA ASN A 415 -31.27 -7.85 11.80
C ASN A 415 -31.82 -6.41 11.91
N GLU A 416 -32.71 -6.13 12.87
CA GLU A 416 -33.24 -4.77 13.12
C GLU A 416 -32.12 -3.77 13.48
N LEU A 417 -31.23 -4.16 14.41
CA LEU A 417 -29.98 -3.47 14.64
C LEU A 417 -28.86 -4.17 13.86
N PRO A 418 -27.92 -3.43 13.26
CA PRO A 418 -26.82 -4.03 12.52
C PRO A 418 -25.94 -4.87 13.47
N PRO A 419 -25.56 -6.09 13.08
CA PRO A 419 -24.65 -6.93 13.86
C PRO A 419 -23.28 -6.27 14.00
N HIS A 420 -22.53 -6.65 15.03
CA HIS A 420 -21.12 -6.35 15.10
C HIS A 420 -20.37 -7.02 13.95
N ILE A 421 -19.38 -6.33 13.39
CA ILE A 421 -18.58 -6.83 12.27
C ILE A 421 -17.13 -6.97 12.71
N LEU A 422 -16.59 -8.17 12.59
CA LEU A 422 -15.17 -8.45 12.72
C LEU A 422 -14.63 -8.94 11.38
N VAL A 423 -13.79 -8.15 10.78
CA VAL A 423 -13.13 -8.49 9.51
C VAL A 423 -11.74 -9.01 9.81
N MET A 424 -11.36 -10.13 9.20
CA MET A 424 -10.02 -10.70 9.35
C MET A 424 -9.23 -10.62 8.05
N THR A 425 -7.93 -10.44 8.15
CA THR A 425 -7.02 -10.58 7.01
C THR A 425 -5.71 -11.24 7.42
N ALA A 426 -5.23 -12.14 6.59
CA ALA A 426 -3.91 -12.76 6.73
C ALA A 426 -2.81 -11.98 5.97
N THR A 427 -3.19 -11.00 5.16
CA THR A 427 -2.23 -10.06 4.56
C THR A 427 -1.95 -8.95 5.56
N PRO A 428 -0.74 -8.88 6.12
CA PRO A 428 -0.37 -7.73 6.92
C PRO A 428 -0.43 -6.47 6.06
N ILE A 429 -1.22 -5.50 6.50
CA ILE A 429 -1.27 -4.17 5.88
C ILE A 429 -0.44 -3.26 6.77
N PRO A 430 0.53 -2.49 6.23
CA PRO A 430 1.29 -1.56 7.03
C PRO A 430 0.37 -0.70 7.90
N ARG A 431 0.67 -0.56 9.20
CA ARG A 431 -0.21 0.15 10.16
C ARG A 431 -0.57 1.56 9.69
N THR A 432 0.40 2.24 9.07
CA THR A 432 0.21 3.59 8.52
C THR A 432 -0.80 3.62 7.38
N LEU A 433 -0.73 2.66 6.47
CA LEU A 433 -1.68 2.54 5.37
C LEU A 433 -3.07 2.16 5.90
N ALA A 434 -3.14 1.22 6.83
CA ALA A 434 -4.39 0.79 7.45
C ALA A 434 -5.13 1.95 8.13
N MET A 435 -4.41 2.82 8.85
CA MET A 435 -4.97 4.01 9.50
C MET A 435 -5.51 5.06 8.52
N SER A 436 -5.02 5.07 7.29
CA SER A 436 -5.39 6.06 6.27
C SER A 436 -6.50 5.57 5.35
N VAL A 437 -6.49 4.26 5.02
CA VAL A 437 -7.38 3.66 4.01
C VAL A 437 -8.63 3.08 4.64
N TYR A 438 -8.50 2.45 5.81
CA TYR A 438 -9.61 1.84 6.55
C TYR A 438 -10.03 2.70 7.74
N GLY A 439 -10.15 4.01 7.53
CA GLY A 439 -10.46 4.97 8.58
C GLY A 439 -11.82 4.76 9.26
N ASP A 440 -12.71 4.00 8.63
CA ASP A 440 -14.02 3.59 9.17
C ASP A 440 -13.94 2.34 10.06
N LEU A 441 -12.82 1.59 10.04
CA LEU A 441 -12.60 0.41 10.87
C LEU A 441 -11.72 0.74 12.08
N ASP A 442 -12.02 0.12 13.22
CA ASP A 442 -11.07 -0.04 14.31
C ASP A 442 -10.08 -1.13 13.95
N ILE A 443 -8.80 -0.95 14.26
CA ILE A 443 -7.75 -1.88 13.86
C ILE A 443 -7.17 -2.55 15.09
N SER A 444 -7.15 -3.89 15.08
CA SER A 444 -6.43 -4.73 16.04
C SER A 444 -5.38 -5.56 15.32
N VAL A 445 -4.23 -5.69 15.93
CA VAL A 445 -3.08 -6.40 15.35
C VAL A 445 -2.61 -7.51 16.27
N ILE A 446 -2.52 -8.74 15.76
CA ILE A 446 -1.84 -9.84 16.41
C ILE A 446 -0.41 -9.87 15.84
N ASP A 447 0.51 -9.31 16.59
CA ASP A 447 1.93 -9.14 16.25
C ASP A 447 2.84 -10.19 16.94
N GLU A 448 2.24 -11.25 17.48
CA GLU A 448 2.91 -12.40 18.06
C GLU A 448 2.47 -13.69 17.40
N LEU A 449 3.40 -14.63 17.21
CA LEU A 449 3.09 -15.99 16.79
C LEU A 449 2.78 -16.87 18.02
N PRO A 450 1.90 -17.88 17.89
CA PRO A 450 1.64 -18.84 18.95
C PRO A 450 2.92 -19.56 19.41
N PRO A 451 3.05 -19.88 20.70
CA PRO A 451 4.21 -20.59 21.23
C PRO A 451 4.35 -21.97 20.57
N GLY A 452 5.59 -22.42 20.38
CA GLY A 452 5.92 -23.71 19.76
C GLY A 452 5.99 -23.70 18.21
N ARG A 453 5.61 -22.62 17.55
CA ARG A 453 5.77 -22.49 16.10
C ARG A 453 7.21 -22.15 15.74
N LYS A 454 7.82 -22.97 14.87
CA LYS A 454 9.17 -22.71 14.34
C LYS A 454 9.09 -21.78 13.13
N GLU A 455 10.01 -20.84 13.04
CA GLU A 455 10.12 -19.98 11.86
C GLU A 455 10.45 -20.80 10.60
N VAL A 456 9.86 -20.43 9.48
CA VAL A 456 10.14 -21.08 8.20
C VAL A 456 11.50 -20.59 7.68
N LYS A 457 12.46 -21.50 7.54
CA LYS A 457 13.76 -21.18 6.96
C LYS A 457 13.62 -20.88 5.49
N THR A 458 13.89 -19.64 5.09
CA THR A 458 13.78 -19.20 3.70
C THR A 458 15.15 -19.12 3.06
N ALA A 459 15.31 -19.70 1.87
CA ALA A 459 16.55 -19.68 1.11
C ALA A 459 16.30 -19.28 -0.34
N HIS A 460 17.14 -18.42 -0.89
CA HIS A 460 17.18 -18.10 -2.31
C HIS A 460 18.19 -19.00 -3.02
N ARG A 461 17.82 -19.56 -4.18
CA ARG A 461 18.66 -20.43 -5.02
C ARG A 461 18.45 -20.07 -6.48
N TYR A 462 19.53 -20.14 -7.25
CA TYR A 462 19.49 -19.98 -8.71
C TYR A 462 19.19 -21.34 -9.38
N ASP A 463 18.67 -21.31 -10.60
CA ASP A 463 18.40 -22.52 -11.40
C ASP A 463 19.59 -23.46 -11.51
N ALA A 464 20.81 -22.96 -11.51
CA ALA A 464 22.04 -23.78 -11.49
C ALA A 464 22.13 -24.70 -10.26
N ASN A 465 21.42 -24.40 -9.17
CA ASN A 465 21.40 -25.19 -7.95
C ASN A 465 20.23 -26.21 -7.90
N ARG A 466 19.48 -26.39 -8.99
CA ARG A 466 18.26 -27.21 -9.05
C ARG A 466 18.49 -28.65 -8.57
N LEU A 467 19.58 -29.28 -9.01
CA LEU A 467 19.90 -30.65 -8.60
C LEU A 467 20.12 -30.77 -7.07
N SER A 468 20.74 -29.79 -6.46
CA SER A 468 20.95 -29.79 -4.99
C SER A 468 19.63 -29.59 -4.26
N VAL A 469 18.72 -28.78 -4.80
CA VAL A 469 17.35 -28.63 -4.27
C VAL A 469 16.60 -29.95 -4.39
N PHE A 470 16.61 -30.62 -5.54
CA PHE A 470 15.94 -31.92 -5.71
C PHE A 470 16.49 -32.99 -4.77
N LYS A 471 17.80 -33.03 -4.53
CA LYS A 471 18.39 -33.91 -3.52
C LYS A 471 17.81 -33.65 -2.13
N PHE A 472 17.74 -32.38 -1.73
CA PHE A 472 17.13 -31.94 -0.47
C PHE A 472 15.65 -32.35 -0.36
N LEU A 473 14.87 -32.19 -1.46
CA LEU A 473 13.47 -32.62 -1.49
C LEU A 473 13.32 -34.13 -1.26
N LYS A 474 14.18 -34.94 -1.91
CA LYS A 474 14.19 -36.39 -1.70
C LYS A 474 14.49 -36.79 -0.25
N GLU A 475 15.43 -36.08 0.39
CA GLU A 475 15.75 -36.28 1.81
C GLU A 475 14.55 -35.91 2.73
N GLU A 476 13.83 -34.84 2.44
CA GLU A 476 12.65 -34.46 3.23
C GLU A 476 11.47 -35.40 3.00
N ILE A 477 11.25 -35.86 1.76
CA ILE A 477 10.21 -36.86 1.45
C ILE A 477 10.52 -38.19 2.11
N ALA A 478 11.79 -38.61 2.14
CA ALA A 478 12.20 -39.83 2.84
C ALA A 478 11.92 -39.78 4.36
N LYS A 479 11.84 -38.58 4.95
CA LYS A 479 11.38 -38.35 6.33
C LYS A 479 9.85 -38.37 6.48
N GLY A 480 9.12 -38.70 5.42
CA GLY A 480 7.65 -38.72 5.39
C GLY A 480 6.98 -37.37 5.18
N ARG A 481 7.74 -36.34 4.77
CA ARG A 481 7.22 -34.96 4.56
C ARG A 481 6.70 -34.74 3.18
N GLN A 482 5.85 -33.73 3.01
CA GLN A 482 5.25 -33.37 1.73
C GLN A 482 5.78 -32.00 1.26
N VAL A 483 5.79 -31.82 -0.06
CA VAL A 483 6.39 -30.69 -0.75
C VAL A 483 5.37 -29.99 -1.65
N TYR A 484 5.30 -28.66 -1.57
CA TYR A 484 4.66 -27.82 -2.56
C TYR A 484 5.68 -27.28 -3.55
N VAL A 485 5.35 -27.31 -4.85
CA VAL A 485 6.08 -26.64 -5.92
C VAL A 485 5.12 -25.71 -6.65
N VAL A 486 5.37 -24.40 -6.58
CA VAL A 486 4.44 -23.38 -7.08
C VAL A 486 5.07 -22.61 -8.24
N TYR A 487 4.34 -22.55 -9.36
CA TYR A 487 4.69 -21.80 -10.55
C TYR A 487 3.90 -20.48 -10.63
N PRO A 488 4.48 -19.38 -11.15
CA PRO A 488 3.77 -18.11 -11.32
C PRO A 488 2.70 -18.22 -12.41
N LEU A 489 1.64 -17.41 -12.28
CA LEU A 489 0.73 -17.10 -13.38
C LEU A 489 1.32 -15.94 -14.20
N ILE A 490 1.38 -16.09 -15.51
CA ILE A 490 1.83 -15.04 -16.44
C ILE A 490 0.56 -14.38 -16.99
N ASN A 491 0.31 -13.12 -16.64
CA ASN A 491 -0.93 -12.40 -17.02
C ASN A 491 -1.12 -12.21 -18.55
N GLU A 492 -0.15 -12.61 -19.39
CA GLU A 492 -0.20 -12.35 -20.83
C GLU A 492 -0.92 -13.42 -21.65
N SER A 493 -0.98 -14.67 -21.20
CA SER A 493 -1.90 -15.69 -21.76
C SER A 493 -2.05 -16.91 -20.85
N GLU A 494 -3.29 -17.30 -20.57
CA GLU A 494 -3.61 -18.55 -19.84
C GLU A 494 -3.02 -19.81 -20.49
N ALA A 495 -2.73 -19.77 -21.78
CA ALA A 495 -2.12 -20.88 -22.52
C ALA A 495 -0.64 -21.06 -22.19
N MET A 496 0.11 -19.95 -21.99
CA MET A 496 1.52 -19.98 -21.60
C MET A 496 1.68 -20.47 -20.16
N ASP A 497 0.83 -19.98 -19.24
CA ASP A 497 0.84 -20.41 -17.84
C ASP A 497 0.67 -21.92 -17.70
N TYR A 498 -0.24 -22.49 -18.50
CA TYR A 498 -0.47 -23.94 -18.50
C TYR A 498 0.74 -24.70 -19.07
N LYS A 499 1.38 -24.18 -20.10
CA LYS A 499 2.58 -24.79 -20.70
C LYS A 499 3.74 -24.79 -19.73
N ASP A 500 4.04 -23.64 -19.09
CA ASP A 500 5.14 -23.53 -18.11
C ASP A 500 4.92 -24.46 -16.91
N LEU A 501 3.66 -24.61 -16.44
CA LEU A 501 3.31 -25.57 -15.41
C LEU A 501 3.54 -27.01 -15.85
N MET A 502 3.13 -27.38 -17.07
CA MET A 502 3.29 -28.74 -17.60
C MET A 502 4.74 -29.10 -17.86
N ASP A 503 5.53 -28.18 -18.43
CA ASP A 503 6.97 -28.35 -18.61
C ASP A 503 7.67 -28.56 -17.25
N GLY A 504 7.27 -27.80 -16.25
CA GLY A 504 7.72 -27.95 -14.86
C GLY A 504 7.31 -29.30 -14.25
N TYR A 505 6.07 -29.71 -14.44
CA TYR A 505 5.57 -31.01 -13.98
C TYR A 505 6.35 -32.16 -14.62
N GLU A 506 6.62 -32.10 -15.93
CA GLU A 506 7.42 -33.12 -16.63
C GLU A 506 8.86 -33.16 -16.10
N SER A 507 9.47 -32.00 -15.83
CA SER A 507 10.79 -31.93 -15.25
C SER A 507 10.84 -32.61 -13.87
N ILE A 508 9.87 -32.31 -13.00
CA ILE A 508 9.79 -32.93 -11.67
C ILE A 508 9.51 -34.42 -11.79
N SER A 509 8.63 -34.84 -12.71
CA SER A 509 8.28 -36.28 -12.90
C SER A 509 9.46 -37.11 -13.35
N ARG A 510 10.43 -36.54 -14.08
CA ARG A 510 11.67 -37.23 -14.47
C ARG A 510 12.58 -37.50 -13.27
N ASP A 511 12.71 -36.51 -12.36
CA ASP A 511 13.57 -36.62 -11.19
C ASP A 511 12.91 -37.37 -10.03
N PHE A 512 11.57 -37.43 -10.01
CA PHE A 512 10.74 -38.12 -9.02
C PHE A 512 9.83 -39.17 -9.68
N PRO A 513 10.41 -40.27 -10.21
CA PRO A 513 9.68 -41.27 -11.01
C PRO A 513 8.74 -42.13 -10.15
N LYS A 514 7.63 -42.53 -10.76
CA LYS A 514 6.74 -43.57 -10.21
C LYS A 514 7.47 -44.93 -10.26
N PRO A 515 7.19 -45.86 -9.34
CA PRO A 515 6.18 -45.79 -8.28
C PRO A 515 6.65 -45.13 -6.98
N ASN A 516 7.93 -44.77 -6.87
CA ASN A 516 8.53 -44.30 -5.62
C ASN A 516 7.97 -42.92 -5.15
N TYR A 517 7.56 -42.08 -6.12
CA TYR A 517 6.98 -40.77 -5.84
C TYR A 517 5.66 -40.60 -6.58
N GLN A 518 4.68 -40.06 -5.86
CA GLN A 518 3.37 -39.71 -6.44
C GLN A 518 3.24 -38.17 -6.42
N ILE A 519 2.79 -37.60 -7.52
CA ILE A 519 2.68 -36.16 -7.73
C ILE A 519 1.24 -35.80 -8.03
N SER A 520 0.69 -34.85 -7.28
CA SER A 520 -0.58 -34.18 -7.58
C SER A 520 -0.32 -32.90 -8.37
N ILE A 521 -1.23 -32.54 -9.26
CA ILE A 521 -1.18 -31.29 -10.02
C ILE A 521 -2.49 -30.52 -9.80
N VAL A 522 -2.38 -29.21 -9.52
CA VAL A 522 -3.55 -28.34 -9.31
C VAL A 522 -3.36 -27.00 -10.02
N HIS A 523 -4.28 -26.64 -10.91
CA HIS A 523 -4.21 -25.37 -11.64
C HIS A 523 -5.60 -24.78 -11.94
N GLY A 524 -5.63 -23.52 -12.40
CA GLY A 524 -6.86 -22.75 -12.61
C GLY A 524 -7.88 -23.38 -13.55
N LYS A 525 -7.43 -24.08 -14.59
CA LYS A 525 -8.28 -24.68 -15.64
C LYS A 525 -8.98 -25.99 -15.24
N MET A 526 -8.58 -26.61 -14.13
CA MET A 526 -9.22 -27.84 -13.67
C MET A 526 -10.64 -27.55 -13.22
N LYS A 527 -11.54 -28.54 -13.43
CA LYS A 527 -12.87 -28.55 -12.83
C LYS A 527 -12.76 -28.59 -11.30
N ALA A 528 -13.76 -28.07 -10.62
CA ALA A 528 -13.76 -28.01 -9.15
C ALA A 528 -13.62 -29.41 -8.52
N GLU A 529 -14.28 -30.44 -9.11
CA GLU A 529 -14.23 -31.84 -8.67
C GLU A 529 -12.82 -32.43 -8.78
N ASP A 530 -12.13 -32.18 -9.91
CA ASP A 530 -10.76 -32.66 -10.14
C ASP A 530 -9.75 -31.98 -9.19
N LYS A 531 -9.91 -30.67 -8.94
CA LYS A 531 -9.12 -29.96 -7.96
C LYS A 531 -9.27 -30.52 -6.57
N GLU A 532 -10.53 -30.77 -6.16
CA GLU A 532 -10.84 -31.35 -4.86
C GLU A 532 -10.25 -32.76 -4.75
N PHE A 533 -10.37 -33.58 -5.79
CA PHE A 533 -9.79 -34.93 -5.82
C PHE A 533 -8.26 -34.89 -5.60
N GLU A 534 -7.52 -34.09 -6.37
CA GLU A 534 -6.07 -34.02 -6.24
C GLU A 534 -5.64 -33.42 -4.88
N MET A 535 -6.38 -32.42 -4.36
CA MET A 535 -6.18 -31.89 -3.03
C MET A 535 -6.38 -32.94 -1.94
N GLN A 536 -7.42 -33.74 -2.02
CA GLN A 536 -7.71 -34.80 -1.05
C GLN A 536 -6.63 -35.89 -1.05
N ARG A 537 -6.11 -36.28 -2.22
CA ARG A 537 -4.96 -37.20 -2.32
C ARG A 537 -3.73 -36.68 -1.59
N PHE A 538 -3.46 -35.36 -1.74
CA PHE A 538 -2.34 -34.74 -1.07
C PHE A 538 -2.57 -34.62 0.45
N ILE A 539 -3.78 -34.26 0.88
CA ILE A 539 -4.15 -34.18 2.31
C ILE A 539 -4.02 -35.55 2.99
N LYS A 540 -4.41 -36.65 2.32
CA LYS A 540 -4.30 -38.01 2.83
C LYS A 540 -2.86 -38.56 2.81
N GLY A 541 -1.89 -37.82 2.23
CA GLY A 541 -0.51 -38.30 2.09
C GLY A 541 -0.28 -39.32 0.96
N GLU A 542 -1.27 -39.52 0.10
CA GLU A 542 -1.16 -40.41 -1.06
C GLU A 542 -0.16 -39.89 -2.09
N THR A 543 0.05 -38.57 -2.12
CA THR A 543 1.02 -37.90 -2.96
C THR A 543 1.99 -37.10 -2.13
N GLN A 544 3.29 -37.16 -2.45
CA GLN A 544 4.38 -36.51 -1.72
C GLN A 544 4.65 -35.12 -2.22
N ILE A 545 4.36 -34.86 -3.50
CA ILE A 545 4.63 -33.58 -4.14
C ILE A 545 3.32 -33.05 -4.73
N MET A 546 3.03 -31.77 -4.49
CA MET A 546 1.97 -31.05 -5.17
C MET A 546 2.56 -29.95 -6.04
N VAL A 547 2.35 -30.07 -7.35
CA VAL A 547 2.72 -29.04 -8.34
C VAL A 547 1.50 -28.19 -8.63
N ALA A 548 1.62 -26.86 -8.47
CA ALA A 548 0.48 -26.00 -8.66
C ALA A 548 0.84 -24.61 -9.18
N THR A 549 -0.15 -23.91 -9.71
CA THR A 549 -0.10 -22.46 -9.90
C THR A 549 -0.49 -21.74 -8.60
N THR A 550 -0.55 -20.40 -8.61
CA THR A 550 -0.93 -19.55 -7.47
C THR A 550 -2.30 -19.86 -6.83
N VAL A 551 -3.08 -20.79 -7.39
CA VAL A 551 -4.39 -21.24 -6.85
C VAL A 551 -4.28 -21.77 -5.41
N ILE A 552 -3.08 -22.19 -4.97
CA ILE A 552 -2.81 -22.62 -3.57
C ILE A 552 -2.82 -21.43 -2.57
N GLU A 553 -2.94 -20.20 -3.02
CA GLU A 553 -3.06 -19.03 -2.11
C GLU A 553 -4.24 -19.17 -1.15
N VAL A 554 -5.22 -20.04 -1.44
CA VAL A 554 -6.46 -20.14 -0.68
C VAL A 554 -6.49 -21.38 0.21
N GLY A 555 -6.14 -21.18 1.47
CA GLY A 555 -6.85 -21.77 2.61
C GLY A 555 -6.51 -23.18 3.07
N VAL A 556 -5.80 -24.05 2.35
CA VAL A 556 -5.65 -25.44 2.80
C VAL A 556 -4.52 -25.59 3.82
N ASN A 557 -4.87 -26.15 4.98
CA ASN A 557 -3.92 -26.45 6.05
C ASN A 557 -3.49 -27.93 5.97
N ILE A 558 -2.23 -28.17 5.60
CA ILE A 558 -1.66 -29.51 5.57
C ILE A 558 -0.42 -29.53 6.49
N PRO A 559 -0.56 -29.99 7.74
CA PRO A 559 0.51 -29.95 8.72
C PRO A 559 1.79 -30.67 8.28
N ASN A 560 1.66 -31.73 7.46
CA ASN A 560 2.77 -32.54 6.96
C ASN A 560 3.54 -31.88 5.79
N ALA A 561 2.95 -30.88 5.12
CA ALA A 561 3.61 -30.14 4.06
C ALA A 561 4.61 -29.12 4.66
N SER A 562 5.87 -29.51 4.72
CA SER A 562 6.94 -28.75 5.39
C SER A 562 7.87 -28.02 4.43
N VAL A 563 7.81 -28.30 3.13
CA VAL A 563 8.66 -27.66 2.13
C VAL A 563 7.83 -26.95 1.06
N MET A 564 8.15 -25.68 0.83
CA MET A 564 7.60 -24.85 -0.26
C MET A 564 8.73 -24.48 -1.22
N VAL A 565 8.59 -24.87 -2.47
CA VAL A 565 9.45 -24.40 -3.57
C VAL A 565 8.65 -23.44 -4.43
N ILE A 566 9.17 -22.24 -4.64
CA ILE A 566 8.55 -21.23 -5.48
C ILE A 566 9.43 -21.02 -6.69
N GLU A 567 8.97 -21.45 -7.84
CA GLU A 567 9.64 -21.34 -9.13
C GLU A 567 9.48 -19.93 -9.71
N SER A 568 10.53 -19.43 -10.36
CA SER A 568 10.56 -18.06 -10.91
C SER A 568 10.09 -17.01 -9.88
N ALA A 569 10.62 -17.08 -8.65
CA ALA A 569 10.18 -16.28 -7.52
C ALA A 569 10.31 -14.77 -7.75
N GLU A 570 11.16 -14.33 -8.67
CA GLU A 570 11.30 -12.94 -9.11
C GLU A 570 10.04 -12.36 -9.76
N ARG A 571 9.14 -13.21 -10.23
CA ARG A 571 7.87 -12.79 -10.87
C ARG A 571 6.75 -12.55 -9.86
N PHE A 572 6.90 -13.00 -8.62
CA PHE A 572 5.90 -12.82 -7.56
C PHE A 572 6.05 -11.48 -6.83
N GLY A 573 4.94 -10.94 -6.39
CA GLY A 573 4.94 -9.85 -5.41
C GLY A 573 5.32 -10.33 -4.01
N LEU A 574 5.87 -9.42 -3.17
CA LEU A 574 6.26 -9.74 -1.80
C LEU A 574 5.12 -10.32 -0.96
N SER A 575 3.93 -9.73 -1.06
CA SER A 575 2.75 -10.23 -0.35
C SER A 575 2.38 -11.65 -0.78
N GLN A 576 2.50 -12.01 -2.07
CA GLN A 576 2.23 -13.34 -2.57
C GLN A 576 3.28 -14.35 -2.07
N LEU A 577 4.57 -13.99 -2.15
CA LEU A 577 5.66 -14.83 -1.61
C LEU A 577 5.45 -15.11 -0.12
N HIS A 578 5.06 -14.11 0.65
CA HIS A 578 4.78 -14.24 2.06
C HIS A 578 3.57 -15.16 2.35
N GLN A 579 2.49 -15.02 1.60
CA GLN A 579 1.33 -15.89 1.71
C GLN A 579 1.66 -17.35 1.37
N LEU A 580 2.43 -17.59 0.30
CA LEU A 580 2.89 -18.92 -0.09
C LEU A 580 3.81 -19.52 0.99
N ARG A 581 4.78 -18.75 1.51
CA ARG A 581 5.61 -19.19 2.64
C ARG A 581 4.78 -19.59 3.86
N GLY A 582 3.70 -18.86 4.13
CA GLY A 582 2.79 -19.13 5.24
C GLY A 582 1.95 -20.42 5.09
N ARG A 583 1.98 -21.09 3.92
CA ARG A 583 1.32 -22.38 3.70
C ARG A 583 2.08 -23.55 4.34
N VAL A 584 3.36 -23.39 4.60
CA VAL A 584 4.18 -24.33 5.36
C VAL A 584 4.46 -23.77 6.77
N GLY A 585 5.05 -24.55 7.65
CA GLY A 585 5.33 -24.14 9.04
C GLY A 585 4.11 -24.19 9.96
N ARG A 586 3.17 -25.09 9.70
CA ARG A 586 1.97 -25.31 10.53
C ARG A 586 2.07 -26.56 11.42
N GLY A 587 3.05 -27.40 11.17
CA GLY A 587 3.39 -28.56 12.02
C GLY A 587 4.44 -28.21 13.07
N ALA A 588 4.75 -29.17 13.95
CA ALA A 588 5.80 -29.06 14.97
C ALA A 588 7.22 -29.12 14.37
N GLU A 589 7.36 -29.58 13.13
CA GLU A 589 8.62 -29.80 12.47
C GLU A 589 9.16 -28.54 11.77
N GLN A 590 10.49 -28.51 11.55
CA GLN A 590 11.12 -27.41 10.82
C GLN A 590 10.63 -27.39 9.37
N SER A 591 10.17 -26.22 8.91
CA SER A 591 9.72 -26.00 7.55
C SER A 591 10.65 -25.10 6.76
N PHE A 592 10.63 -25.24 5.44
CA PHE A 592 11.54 -24.60 4.52
C PHE A 592 10.78 -23.94 3.36
N CYS A 593 11.25 -22.76 2.93
CA CYS A 593 10.78 -22.09 1.73
C CYS A 593 11.97 -21.80 0.82
N ILE A 594 11.96 -22.37 -0.38
CA ILE A 594 13.02 -22.23 -1.36
C ILE A 594 12.53 -21.36 -2.51
N LEU A 595 13.19 -20.22 -2.72
CA LEU A 595 12.89 -19.28 -3.78
C LEU A 595 13.84 -19.56 -4.96
N MET A 596 13.32 -20.15 -6.03
CA MET A 596 14.08 -20.45 -7.25
C MET A 596 13.99 -19.28 -8.23
N THR A 597 15.12 -18.89 -8.82
CA THR A 597 15.16 -17.78 -9.78
C THR A 597 16.15 -18.01 -10.90
N SER A 598 15.96 -17.28 -12.00
CA SER A 598 16.98 -17.12 -13.03
C SER A 598 18.18 -16.30 -12.52
N PHE A 599 19.30 -16.34 -13.24
CA PHE A 599 20.51 -15.62 -12.84
C PHE A 599 20.39 -14.09 -12.98
N LYS A 600 19.62 -13.61 -13.98
CA LYS A 600 19.41 -12.18 -14.21
C LYS A 600 18.25 -11.65 -13.39
N LEU A 601 18.55 -10.86 -12.37
CA LEU A 601 17.55 -10.23 -11.51
C LEU A 601 17.60 -8.70 -11.63
N SER A 602 16.44 -8.06 -11.65
CA SER A 602 16.35 -6.61 -11.47
C SER A 602 16.70 -6.22 -10.02
N SER A 603 17.07 -4.97 -9.80
CA SER A 603 17.34 -4.46 -8.44
C SER A 603 16.14 -4.62 -7.51
N GLU A 604 14.94 -4.39 -8.02
CA GLU A 604 13.69 -4.58 -7.26
C GLU A 604 13.43 -6.04 -6.91
N ALA A 605 13.63 -6.96 -7.87
CA ALA A 605 13.48 -8.39 -7.62
C ALA A 605 14.48 -8.86 -6.55
N LYS A 606 15.73 -8.40 -6.63
CA LYS A 606 16.75 -8.70 -5.62
C LYS A 606 16.32 -8.20 -4.23
N THR A 607 15.86 -6.97 -4.13
CA THR A 607 15.37 -6.40 -2.86
C THR A 607 14.20 -7.22 -2.29
N ARG A 608 13.26 -7.68 -3.13
CA ARG A 608 12.14 -8.54 -2.70
C ARG A 608 12.63 -9.88 -2.14
N LEU A 609 13.54 -10.54 -2.85
CA LEU A 609 14.08 -11.84 -2.43
C LEU A 609 14.92 -11.72 -1.16
N ASP A 610 15.79 -10.71 -1.07
CA ASP A 610 16.61 -10.43 0.12
C ASP A 610 15.71 -10.14 1.35
N THR A 611 14.60 -9.42 1.15
CA THR A 611 13.61 -9.18 2.22
C THR A 611 12.98 -10.49 2.69
N MET A 612 12.56 -11.37 1.77
CA MET A 612 11.96 -12.66 2.12
C MET A 612 12.92 -13.57 2.88
N VAL A 613 14.22 -13.52 2.57
CA VAL A 613 15.26 -14.31 3.25
C VAL A 613 15.61 -13.72 4.62
N SER A 614 15.64 -12.39 4.76
CA SER A 614 16.11 -11.70 5.96
C SER A 614 15.08 -11.61 7.08
N THR A 615 13.78 -11.74 6.79
CA THR A 615 12.73 -11.61 7.81
C THR A 615 11.54 -12.54 7.56
N SER A 616 10.99 -13.05 8.67
CA SER A 616 9.73 -13.78 8.72
C SER A 616 8.53 -12.87 9.06
N ASP A 617 8.78 -11.64 9.52
CA ASP A 617 7.76 -10.68 9.95
C ASP A 617 6.98 -10.13 8.75
N GLY A 618 5.70 -10.53 8.64
CA GLY A 618 4.82 -10.12 7.56
C GLY A 618 4.56 -8.61 7.51
N PHE A 619 4.61 -7.90 8.63
CA PHE A 619 4.44 -6.43 8.66
C PHE A 619 5.65 -5.71 8.04
N LYS A 620 6.87 -6.17 8.35
CA LYS A 620 8.10 -5.65 7.71
C LYS A 620 8.10 -5.93 6.21
N ILE A 621 7.67 -7.12 5.80
CA ILE A 621 7.53 -7.49 4.38
C ILE A 621 6.53 -6.57 3.68
N ALA A 622 5.38 -6.32 4.29
CA ALA A 622 4.37 -5.41 3.75
C ALA A 622 4.86 -3.96 3.65
N GLU A 623 5.68 -3.49 4.60
CA GLU A 623 6.30 -2.16 4.54
C GLU A 623 7.28 -2.03 3.36
N VAL A 624 8.07 -3.08 3.10
CA VAL A 624 8.98 -3.10 1.95
C VAL A 624 8.20 -3.19 0.64
N ASP A 625 7.16 -4.05 0.57
CA ASP A 625 6.29 -4.16 -0.60
C ASP A 625 5.64 -2.80 -0.95
N LEU A 626 5.17 -2.08 0.07
CA LEU A 626 4.61 -0.74 -0.08
C LEU A 626 5.64 0.27 -0.60
N LYS A 627 6.89 0.20 -0.11
CA LYS A 627 7.98 1.07 -0.59
C LYS A 627 8.35 0.81 -2.05
N LEU A 628 8.36 -0.44 -2.48
CA LEU A 628 8.72 -0.83 -3.84
C LEU A 628 7.63 -0.50 -4.86
N ARG A 629 6.35 -0.74 -4.52
CA ARG A 629 5.21 -0.51 -5.44
C ARG A 629 4.72 0.93 -5.45
N GLY A 630 4.97 1.68 -4.39
CA GLY A 630 4.33 2.97 -4.15
C GLY A 630 2.85 2.84 -3.74
N PRO A 631 2.26 3.91 -3.16
CA PRO A 631 0.90 3.86 -2.63
C PRO A 631 -0.20 3.66 -3.68
N GLY A 632 0.04 4.03 -4.95
CA GLY A 632 -0.96 3.98 -6.03
C GLY A 632 -1.30 2.58 -6.54
N ASN A 633 -0.35 1.65 -6.50
CA ASN A 633 -0.52 0.30 -7.06
C ASN A 633 -1.10 -0.73 -6.08
N LEU A 634 -1.11 -0.45 -4.77
CA LEU A 634 -1.65 -1.37 -3.76
C LEU A 634 -3.17 -1.36 -3.68
N MET A 635 -3.78 -0.33 -4.17
CA MET A 635 -5.23 -0.08 -4.02
C MET A 635 -6.03 -0.48 -5.24
N GLY A 636 -5.58 -1.40 -6.07
CA GLY A 636 -6.32 -1.89 -7.25
C GLY A 636 -7.35 -0.87 -7.75
N THR A 637 -7.27 -0.43 -8.93
CA THR A 637 -7.91 0.73 -9.58
C THR A 637 -9.42 0.94 -9.39
N GLN A 638 -10.11 0.18 -8.54
CA GLN A 638 -11.59 0.22 -8.45
C GLN A 638 -12.23 0.20 -7.05
N GLN A 639 -11.49 0.03 -5.95
CA GLN A 639 -12.14 -0.19 -4.64
C GLN A 639 -11.98 0.89 -3.58
N SER A 640 -11.10 1.85 -3.75
CA SER A 640 -11.01 3.00 -2.83
C SER A 640 -10.52 4.21 -3.61
N GLY A 641 -11.21 5.31 -3.49
CA GLY A 641 -10.76 6.58 -4.02
C GLY A 641 -9.34 6.83 -3.50
N VAL A 642 -8.36 6.73 -4.39
CA VAL A 642 -6.96 6.97 -4.08
C VAL A 642 -6.87 8.32 -3.38
N LEU A 643 -6.25 8.35 -2.20
CA LEU A 643 -5.87 9.59 -1.53
C LEU A 643 -4.90 10.34 -2.46
N ASN A 644 -5.41 11.17 -3.35
CA ASN A 644 -4.59 12.06 -4.16
C ASN A 644 -3.99 13.13 -3.26
N MET A 645 -2.88 12.76 -2.61
CA MET A 645 -2.11 13.70 -1.80
C MET A 645 -1.32 14.62 -2.71
N ARG A 646 -1.27 15.90 -2.35
CA ARG A 646 -0.58 16.93 -3.13
C ARG A 646 0.91 17.02 -2.79
N ILE A 647 1.26 16.80 -1.52
CA ILE A 647 2.64 16.95 -1.03
C ILE A 647 3.07 15.84 -0.07
N ALA A 648 2.16 15.29 0.73
CA ALA A 648 2.48 14.24 1.67
C ALA A 648 2.58 12.86 0.99
N ASP A 649 3.42 11.99 1.57
CA ASP A 649 3.57 10.60 1.16
C ASP A 649 3.36 9.72 2.40
N ILE A 650 2.31 8.88 2.40
CA ILE A 650 1.93 8.03 3.55
C ILE A 650 3.10 7.17 4.04
N ILE A 651 3.98 6.76 3.13
CA ILE A 651 5.09 5.86 3.44
C ILE A 651 6.25 6.65 4.03
N LYS A 652 6.70 7.68 3.30
CA LYS A 652 7.86 8.49 3.70
C LYS A 652 7.56 9.34 4.93
N ASP A 653 6.32 9.80 5.06
CA ASP A 653 5.86 10.70 6.11
C ASP A 653 5.10 9.95 7.24
N ALA A 654 5.35 8.65 7.42
CA ALA A 654 4.65 7.79 8.39
C ALA A 654 4.67 8.33 9.85
N ASN A 655 5.77 8.92 10.28
CA ASN A 655 5.87 9.51 11.62
C ASN A 655 5.03 10.80 11.72
N LEU A 656 5.01 11.60 10.67
CA LEU A 656 4.20 12.80 10.60
C LEU A 656 2.70 12.46 10.56
N LEU A 657 2.33 11.38 9.89
CA LEU A 657 0.96 10.85 9.87
C LEU A 657 0.49 10.42 11.28
N LYS A 658 1.35 9.71 12.05
CA LYS A 658 1.03 9.33 13.43
C LYS A 658 0.80 10.58 14.30
N LEU A 659 1.66 11.57 14.16
CA LEU A 659 1.56 12.83 14.88
C LEU A 659 0.27 13.57 14.50
N ALA A 660 -0.01 13.74 13.22
CA ALA A 660 -1.22 14.37 12.71
C ALA A 660 -2.51 13.67 13.20
N ARG A 661 -2.49 12.35 13.26
CA ARG A 661 -3.60 11.55 13.80
C ARG A 661 -3.80 11.76 15.29
N SER A 662 -2.71 11.78 16.08
CA SER A 662 -2.77 12.03 17.53
C SER A 662 -3.39 13.39 17.81
N GLU A 663 -2.93 14.43 17.13
CA GLU A 663 -3.45 15.80 17.27
C GLU A 663 -4.93 15.91 16.86
N ALA A 664 -5.30 15.28 15.72
CA ALA A 664 -6.70 15.26 15.30
C ALA A 664 -7.61 14.52 16.27
N PHE A 665 -7.12 13.44 16.90
CA PHE A 665 -7.85 12.69 17.90
C PHE A 665 -8.04 13.51 19.19
N THR A 666 -6.97 14.09 19.73
CA THR A 666 -7.01 14.94 20.93
C THR A 666 -7.92 16.15 20.72
N LEU A 667 -7.85 16.77 19.53
CA LEU A 667 -8.73 17.88 19.18
C LEU A 667 -10.21 17.49 19.24
N LEU A 668 -10.57 16.35 18.63
CA LEU A 668 -11.97 15.88 18.60
C LEU A 668 -12.46 15.27 19.93
N GLU A 669 -11.56 14.80 20.81
CA GLU A 669 -11.93 14.44 22.18
C GLU A 669 -12.32 15.67 22.99
N ASN A 670 -11.60 16.78 22.84
CA ASN A 670 -11.84 18.02 23.58
C ASN A 670 -12.95 18.89 22.96
N ASP A 671 -13.08 18.88 21.63
CA ASP A 671 -14.04 19.70 20.87
C ASP A 671 -14.61 18.91 19.69
N PRO A 672 -15.57 17.98 19.93
CA PRO A 672 -16.12 17.10 18.87
C PRO A 672 -16.79 17.84 17.72
N GLU A 673 -17.38 19.01 18.00
CA GLU A 673 -18.11 19.82 17.02
C GLU A 673 -17.23 20.91 16.37
N LEU A 674 -15.98 21.07 16.82
CA LEU A 674 -15.07 22.14 16.41
C LEU A 674 -15.67 23.54 16.63
N SER A 675 -16.37 23.73 17.73
CA SER A 675 -17.14 24.93 18.03
C SER A 675 -16.40 25.95 18.89
N SER A 676 -15.28 25.56 19.49
CA SER A 676 -14.47 26.45 20.31
C SER A 676 -13.83 27.57 19.49
N VAL A 677 -13.58 28.71 20.11
CA VAL A 677 -13.00 29.90 19.47
C VAL A 677 -11.58 29.58 18.97
N GLU A 678 -10.81 28.81 19.74
CA GLU A 678 -9.45 28.39 19.42
C GLU A 678 -9.39 27.53 18.14
N ASN A 679 -10.45 26.74 17.87
CA ASN A 679 -10.56 25.82 16.74
C ASN A 679 -11.28 26.43 15.54
N ARG A 680 -11.64 27.72 15.58
CA ARG A 680 -12.37 28.40 14.51
C ARG A 680 -11.70 28.25 13.13
N PHE A 681 -10.38 28.39 13.06
CA PHE A 681 -9.65 28.25 11.80
C PHE A 681 -9.67 26.83 11.27
N VAL A 682 -9.53 25.84 12.17
CA VAL A 682 -9.64 24.41 11.84
C VAL A 682 -11.03 24.09 11.29
N ASN A 683 -12.08 24.59 11.95
CA ASN A 683 -13.46 24.36 11.51
C ASN A 683 -13.72 24.91 10.11
N ILE A 684 -13.32 26.15 9.85
CA ILE A 684 -13.53 26.77 8.54
C ILE A 684 -12.78 25.99 7.44
N ALA A 685 -11.51 25.64 7.68
CA ALA A 685 -10.72 24.87 6.72
C ALA A 685 -11.35 23.46 6.51
N TYR A 686 -11.81 22.81 7.57
CA TYR A 686 -12.51 21.53 7.50
C TYR A 686 -13.77 21.62 6.65
N GLN A 687 -14.61 22.64 6.83
CA GLN A 687 -15.83 22.84 6.04
C GLN A 687 -15.55 23.09 4.55
N GLU A 688 -14.50 23.85 4.24
CA GLU A 688 -14.06 24.09 2.86
C GLU A 688 -13.60 22.80 2.17
N ILE A 689 -12.81 21.99 2.87
CA ILE A 689 -12.32 20.69 2.36
C ILE A 689 -13.50 19.72 2.20
N ALA A 690 -14.41 19.65 3.16
CA ALA A 690 -15.57 18.75 3.15
C ALA A 690 -16.54 19.07 1.98
N LYS A 691 -16.75 20.33 1.65
CA LYS A 691 -17.58 20.76 0.50
C LYS A 691 -16.99 20.35 -0.86
N ASN A 692 -15.65 20.32 -0.98
CA ASN A 692 -14.95 19.99 -2.22
C ASN A 692 -14.71 18.50 -2.40
N SER A 693 -14.95 17.70 -1.37
CA SER A 693 -14.67 16.26 -1.35
C SER A 693 -15.89 15.40 -1.60
N THR A 694 -16.42 15.41 -2.83
CA THR A 694 -17.35 14.35 -3.34
C THR A 694 -16.67 12.97 -3.41
N ILE A 695 -15.35 12.92 -3.28
CA ILE A 695 -14.52 11.70 -3.41
C ILE A 695 -14.66 10.78 -2.18
N TRP A 696 -15.03 11.31 -1.01
CA TRP A 696 -15.05 10.56 0.26
C TRP A 696 -16.41 9.95 0.60
N SER A 697 -17.46 10.28 -0.14
CA SER A 697 -18.80 9.71 0.09
C SER A 697 -18.89 8.23 -0.28
N ASN A 698 -17.96 7.71 -1.07
CA ASN A 698 -17.97 6.32 -1.58
C ASN A 698 -17.03 5.36 -0.83
N ILE A 699 -16.37 5.82 0.25
CA ILE A 699 -15.56 4.96 1.14
C ILE A 699 -16.41 4.63 2.39
N SER A 700 -17.55 4.00 2.17
CA SER A 700 -18.42 3.51 3.26
C SER A 700 -18.85 2.08 2.98
#